data_06c30908858fd8bb49115ef15b9b8c64
#
_entry.id   06c30908858fd8bb49115ef15b9b8c64
#
_cell.length_a   1.000
_cell.length_b   1.000
_cell.length_c   1.000
_cell.angle_alpha   90.00
_cell.angle_beta   90.00
_cell.angle_gamma   90.00
#
_symmetry.space_group_name_H-M   'P 1'
#
loop_
_entity.id
_entity.type
_entity.pdbx_description
1 polymer ?
#
loop_
_entity_poly.entity_id
_entity_poly.type
_entity_poly.pdbx_seq_one_letter_code
_entity_poly.pdbx_strand_id
1 'polypeptide(L)'
;VSAVVLSKQGQAAVPEATPVPGVSRGLYVARAELVLARADHWPLGKPVLDPDPLEQVAAAFAEVRTEDGEEAELIVDLLPVPGPAVARRRRRLLARASRRGPTAFGEELTVGGSGGSVLSQVWDVLNGPSGKRTSGGAGARLPRQSDLSDGIGKFAPGAQVFALQVLVRCTARHPARARARLHQVMAALQALRGQNALVPVGPRLGGWRPYSDVWWRRRAFDRRFARGDFAPARRRQWVTWQEVAALLKPPSRHCTAQNITRTGGVVSPAPAGLPTWTGQKDVLPLGYVTGADGRRRLGGAYAKDVLFGSSLGKSGFGKTELALVQFAARAYAEDGALLFDPHRTAWLRIKPYLAHPVLADRIWEVDLSRARDEDLMSCWNPLSMEGRRLDEVQEIVGAVVGAISSAHSWGERATRARTILSNAVRTLAELSHLLIQDGHPELQPTVFQISTLLEDEDWRKAVLAHLPQATGRYWTRSFANVEPNAMNTVTNVLYRFSSSRSLRAFLGSPRSGYDLRRAMATSAVVGLCPSGTGESDELICALLLFDLFREGMARASLPADQLHTMWSWVDELTSVDGASHGYIAKILEQLRKYELRFVGMTQMVMRLSDTTRQALMQNQSWLSATGADADEAAFVAKRMPGIDPATIQQIDRYCYIQSVQLHGKRTAPFRVEGVAVDDVFADYYNPDGLEALDKAIDANVQRRPVGDILAGLDRLDDAILAHLTRRPSGGTPRPAGSGDVVHRLPRPTHPTQKG
;
A
#
# COMPACT_ATOMS: atom_id res chain seq x y z
N VAL A 1 -18.22 -15.30 33.44
CA VAL A 1 -17.00 -14.91 34.22
C VAL A 1 -15.89 -14.75 33.21
N SER A 2 -15.46 -13.52 32.98
CA SER A 2 -14.29 -13.27 32.10
C SER A 2 -13.10 -13.03 33.02
N ALA A 3 -12.13 -13.94 33.00
CA ALA A 3 -10.85 -13.77 33.65
C ALA A 3 -9.84 -13.30 32.61
N VAL A 4 -9.08 -12.25 32.92
CA VAL A 4 -7.95 -11.82 32.12
C VAL A 4 -6.69 -12.30 32.83
N VAL A 5 -5.99 -13.26 32.24
CA VAL A 5 -4.72 -13.75 32.74
C VAL A 5 -3.60 -13.07 31.96
N LEU A 6 -2.83 -12.22 32.62
CA LEU A 6 -1.60 -11.67 32.06
C LEU A 6 -0.43 -12.56 32.52
N SER A 7 0.13 -13.33 31.61
CA SER A 7 1.35 -14.09 31.86
C SER A 7 2.44 -13.67 30.87
N LYS A 8 3.69 -13.85 31.24
CA LYS A 8 4.85 -13.49 30.39
C LYS A 8 5.04 -14.45 29.20
N GLN A 9 4.31 -15.54 29.09
CA GLN A 9 4.40 -16.44 27.94
C GLN A 9 3.69 -15.93 26.67
N GLY A 10 3.29 -14.67 26.64
CA GLY A 10 2.96 -13.93 25.39
C GLY A 10 1.77 -14.45 24.57
N GLN A 11 0.96 -15.34 25.10
CA GLN A 11 -0.27 -15.77 24.48
C GLN A 11 -1.45 -15.42 25.39
N ALA A 12 -2.39 -14.64 24.89
CA ALA A 12 -3.71 -14.52 25.47
C ALA A 12 -4.44 -15.86 25.26
N ALA A 13 -4.14 -16.82 26.12
CA ALA A 13 -4.85 -18.08 26.13
C ALA A 13 -6.22 -17.85 26.78
N VAL A 14 -7.28 -18.07 26.03
CA VAL A 14 -8.57 -18.46 26.61
C VAL A 14 -8.29 -19.70 27.46
N PRO A 15 -8.67 -19.73 28.76
CA PRO A 15 -8.30 -20.84 29.60
C PRO A 15 -9.11 -22.09 29.21
N GLU A 16 -8.57 -22.94 28.38
CA GLU A 16 -8.77 -24.37 28.55
C GLU A 16 -8.09 -24.72 29.87
N ALA A 17 -8.80 -25.47 30.71
CA ALA A 17 -8.32 -25.88 32.02
C ALA A 17 -7.02 -26.69 31.89
N THR A 18 -5.90 -25.98 31.83
CA THR A 18 -4.58 -26.59 31.86
C THR A 18 -4.32 -27.08 33.29
N PRO A 19 -3.94 -28.34 33.48
CA PRO A 19 -3.57 -28.83 34.80
C PRO A 19 -2.41 -27.99 35.35
N VAL A 20 -2.56 -27.51 36.58
CA VAL A 20 -1.51 -26.77 37.30
C VAL A 20 -0.23 -27.59 37.26
N PRO A 21 0.84 -27.14 36.61
CA PRO A 21 2.11 -27.84 36.73
C PRO A 21 2.50 -27.84 38.20
N GLY A 22 2.73 -29.03 38.76
CA GLY A 22 3.20 -29.14 40.12
C GLY A 22 4.42 -28.27 40.31
N VAL A 23 4.40 -27.44 41.35
CA VAL A 23 5.53 -26.57 41.71
C VAL A 23 6.79 -27.40 41.70
N SER A 24 7.68 -27.21 40.76
CA SER A 24 8.95 -27.92 40.67
C SER A 24 9.70 -27.73 41.99
N ARG A 25 10.20 -28.84 42.57
CA ARG A 25 10.94 -28.81 43.82
C ARG A 25 12.07 -27.76 43.76
N GLY A 26 11.97 -26.69 44.58
CA GLY A 26 12.98 -25.63 44.68
C GLY A 26 12.50 -24.22 44.36
N LEU A 27 11.24 -23.99 43.92
CA LEU A 27 10.71 -22.64 43.68
C LEU A 27 9.97 -22.10 44.92
N TYR A 28 10.23 -20.81 45.23
CA TYR A 28 9.53 -20.08 46.26
C TYR A 28 8.39 -19.28 45.66
N VAL A 29 7.22 -19.32 46.27
CA VAL A 29 6.02 -18.62 45.78
C VAL A 29 5.61 -17.54 46.78
N ALA A 30 5.49 -16.30 46.29
CA ALA A 30 4.95 -15.18 47.01
C ALA A 30 3.53 -14.85 46.51
N ARG A 31 2.59 -14.56 47.41
CA ARG A 31 1.16 -14.42 47.13
C ARG A 31 0.60 -13.14 47.74
N ALA A 32 -0.22 -12.41 47.00
CA ALA A 32 -1.00 -11.33 47.52
C ALA A 32 -2.41 -11.30 46.93
N GLU A 33 -3.41 -11.24 47.79
CA GLU A 33 -4.75 -10.85 47.42
C GLU A 33 -4.90 -9.35 47.69
N LEU A 34 -5.32 -8.57 46.67
CA LEU A 34 -5.51 -7.13 46.80
C LEU A 34 -6.99 -6.83 47.01
N VAL A 35 -7.26 -5.91 47.90
CA VAL A 35 -8.60 -5.45 48.29
C VAL A 35 -8.63 -3.95 48.34
N LEU A 36 -9.83 -3.36 48.25
CA LEU A 36 -10.02 -1.92 48.42
C LEU A 36 -9.57 -1.51 49.84
N ALA A 37 -8.70 -0.51 49.93
CA ALA A 37 -8.19 0.02 51.20
C ALA A 37 -9.28 0.60 52.08
N ARG A 38 -10.25 1.28 51.44
CA ARG A 38 -11.41 1.92 52.08
C ARG A 38 -12.70 1.20 51.67
N ALA A 39 -13.83 1.65 52.20
CA ALA A 39 -15.14 1.14 51.83
C ALA A 39 -15.44 1.33 50.34
N ASP A 40 -16.32 0.48 49.81
CA ASP A 40 -16.67 0.38 48.39
C ASP A 40 -17.23 1.67 47.75
N HIS A 41 -17.70 2.62 48.53
CA HIS A 41 -18.22 3.89 48.02
C HIS A 41 -17.09 4.89 47.67
N TRP A 42 -15.89 4.70 48.17
CA TRP A 42 -14.75 5.49 47.76
C TRP A 42 -14.24 5.01 46.38
N PRO A 43 -14.20 5.87 45.34
CA PRO A 43 -13.79 5.43 44.04
C PRO A 43 -12.28 5.21 43.95
N LEU A 44 -11.88 4.24 43.12
CA LEU A 44 -10.54 4.16 42.57
C LEU A 44 -10.30 5.34 41.61
N GLY A 45 -9.06 5.63 41.28
CA GLY A 45 -8.72 6.65 40.29
C GLY A 45 -9.36 6.30 38.95
N LYS A 46 -9.88 7.32 38.27
CA LYS A 46 -10.26 7.18 36.86
C LYS A 46 -8.98 7.42 36.08
N PRO A 47 -8.40 6.37 35.49
CA PRO A 47 -7.12 6.55 34.78
C PRO A 47 -7.32 7.40 33.54
N VAL A 48 -6.43 8.36 33.37
CA VAL A 48 -6.23 9.06 32.10
C VAL A 48 -5.56 8.08 31.15
N LEU A 49 -5.93 8.07 29.86
CA LEU A 49 -5.38 7.13 28.90
C LEU A 49 -4.02 7.55 28.32
N ASP A 50 -3.52 8.71 28.70
CA ASP A 50 -2.24 9.22 28.31
C ASP A 50 -1.53 9.81 29.56
N PRO A 51 -0.47 9.17 30.10
CA PRO A 51 0.07 7.87 29.71
C PRO A 51 -0.86 6.69 30.02
N ASP A 52 -0.69 5.58 29.30
CA ASP A 52 -1.53 4.37 29.50
C ASP A 52 -1.22 3.72 30.86
N PRO A 53 -2.23 3.53 31.75
CA PRO A 53 -2.01 2.88 33.02
C PRO A 53 -1.45 1.45 32.95
N LEU A 54 -1.68 0.76 31.80
CA LEU A 54 -1.10 -0.55 31.57
C LEU A 54 0.41 -0.53 31.36
N GLU A 55 0.99 0.63 31.03
CA GLU A 55 2.45 0.75 30.83
C GLU A 55 3.23 0.34 32.07
N GLN A 56 2.80 0.79 33.27
CA GLN A 56 3.45 0.42 34.52
C GLN A 56 3.30 -1.06 34.83
N VAL A 57 2.15 -1.65 34.52
CA VAL A 57 1.91 -3.09 34.71
C VAL A 57 2.76 -3.89 33.73
N ALA A 58 2.78 -3.50 32.45
CA ALA A 58 3.59 -4.14 31.43
C ALA A 58 5.09 -4.06 31.77
N ALA A 59 5.57 -2.91 32.21
CA ALA A 59 6.96 -2.73 32.64
C ALA A 59 7.32 -3.66 33.83
N ALA A 60 6.43 -3.78 34.80
CA ALA A 60 6.65 -4.70 35.93
C ALA A 60 6.76 -6.18 35.49
N PHE A 61 5.99 -6.57 34.45
CA PHE A 61 6.09 -7.89 33.87
C PHE A 61 7.32 -8.06 32.96
N ALA A 62 7.79 -6.99 32.29
CA ALA A 62 8.99 -7.03 31.45
C ALA A 62 10.25 -7.37 32.26
N GLU A 63 10.34 -6.94 33.51
CA GLU A 63 11.48 -7.19 34.39
C GLU A 63 11.55 -8.64 34.91
N VAL A 64 10.51 -9.46 34.76
CA VAL A 64 10.49 -10.87 35.20
C VAL A 64 11.43 -11.69 34.30
N ARG A 65 12.43 -12.33 34.89
CA ARG A 65 13.43 -13.15 34.19
C ARG A 65 13.02 -14.61 34.16
N THR A 66 12.38 -15.04 33.09
CA THR A 66 11.95 -16.43 32.90
C THR A 66 13.11 -17.43 32.80
N GLU A 67 14.25 -16.96 32.26
CA GLU A 67 15.53 -17.73 32.22
C GLU A 67 16.04 -18.09 33.61
N ASP A 68 15.82 -17.25 34.62
CA ASP A 68 16.17 -17.46 36.00
C ASP A 68 15.08 -18.25 36.77
N GLY A 69 14.03 -18.72 36.10
CA GLY A 69 12.88 -19.41 36.69
C GLY A 69 11.96 -18.49 37.50
N GLU A 70 11.95 -17.18 37.16
CA GLU A 70 10.98 -16.23 37.71
C GLU A 70 9.68 -16.28 36.90
N GLU A 71 8.53 -16.23 37.58
CA GLU A 71 7.21 -16.09 36.98
C GLU A 71 6.39 -15.08 37.77
N ALA A 72 5.55 -14.31 37.08
CA ALA A 72 4.58 -13.40 37.66
C ALA A 72 3.22 -13.55 36.99
N GLU A 73 2.18 -13.61 37.80
CA GLU A 73 0.81 -13.80 37.32
C GLU A 73 -0.12 -12.84 38.08
N LEU A 74 -0.99 -12.17 37.35
CA LEU A 74 -2.03 -11.29 37.86
C LEU A 74 -3.39 -11.76 37.36
N ILE A 75 -4.30 -12.12 38.28
CA ILE A 75 -5.68 -12.46 37.97
C ILE A 75 -6.58 -11.32 38.46
N VAL A 76 -7.44 -10.83 37.58
CA VAL A 76 -8.47 -9.82 37.86
C VAL A 76 -9.82 -10.41 37.50
N ASP A 77 -10.58 -10.81 38.51
CA ASP A 77 -11.91 -11.39 38.33
C ASP A 77 -12.99 -10.35 38.61
N LEU A 78 -13.99 -10.29 37.78
CA LEU A 78 -15.15 -9.42 37.90
C LEU A 78 -16.44 -10.23 37.87
N LEU A 79 -17.30 -10.00 38.86
CA LEU A 79 -18.63 -10.59 38.90
C LEU A 79 -19.68 -9.47 38.87
N PRO A 80 -20.62 -9.43 37.93
CA PRO A 80 -21.66 -8.42 37.90
C PRO A 80 -22.49 -8.42 39.19
N VAL A 81 -22.71 -7.23 39.75
CA VAL A 81 -23.54 -7.07 40.93
C VAL A 81 -24.99 -6.83 40.51
N PRO A 82 -25.99 -7.59 41.01
CA PRO A 82 -27.39 -7.40 40.65
C PRO A 82 -27.88 -6.01 40.97
N GLY A 83 -28.64 -5.40 40.03
CA GLY A 83 -29.19 -4.03 40.16
C GLY A 83 -29.91 -3.76 41.49
N PRO A 84 -30.76 -4.68 42.01
CA PRO A 84 -31.39 -4.49 43.32
C PRO A 84 -30.40 -4.39 44.50
N ALA A 85 -29.23 -5.03 44.41
CA ALA A 85 -28.19 -4.92 45.42
C ALA A 85 -27.52 -3.53 45.40
N VAL A 86 -27.25 -3.03 44.19
CA VAL A 86 -26.69 -1.69 43.94
C VAL A 86 -27.68 -0.64 44.45
N ALA A 87 -28.97 -0.75 44.13
CA ALA A 87 -30.03 0.17 44.58
C ALA A 87 -30.18 0.17 46.10
N ARG A 88 -30.13 -1.01 46.75
CA ARG A 88 -30.11 -1.11 48.23
C ARG A 88 -28.86 -0.45 48.83
N ARG A 89 -27.71 -0.57 48.19
CA ARG A 89 -26.48 0.06 48.65
C ARG A 89 -26.59 1.58 48.58
N ARG A 90 -27.07 2.10 47.46
CA ARG A 90 -27.32 3.52 47.25
C ARG A 90 -28.27 4.07 48.30
N ARG A 91 -29.44 3.43 48.54
CA ARG A 91 -30.40 3.85 49.57
C ARG A 91 -29.77 3.95 50.96
N ARG A 92 -28.89 2.99 51.30
CA ARG A 92 -28.20 3.02 52.61
C ARG A 92 -27.19 4.18 52.70
N LEU A 93 -26.52 4.55 51.61
CA LEU A 93 -25.62 5.70 51.57
C LEU A 93 -26.40 7.00 51.69
N LEU A 94 -27.52 7.15 50.99
CA LEU A 94 -28.43 8.29 51.10
C LEU A 94 -28.96 8.44 52.51
N ALA A 95 -29.45 7.35 53.12
CA ALA A 95 -29.92 7.34 54.51
C ALA A 95 -28.83 7.69 55.54
N ARG A 96 -27.57 7.39 55.26
CA ARG A 96 -26.43 7.83 56.10
C ARG A 96 -26.12 9.31 55.93
N ALA A 97 -26.23 9.80 54.69
CA ALA A 97 -26.05 11.22 54.40
C ALA A 97 -27.15 12.09 55.10
N SER A 98 -28.40 11.64 55.04
CA SER A 98 -29.54 12.34 55.67
C SER A 98 -29.52 12.32 57.21
N ARG A 99 -28.97 11.28 57.85
CA ARG A 99 -28.89 11.17 59.31
C ARG A 99 -27.78 12.06 59.94
N ARG A 100 -26.90 12.64 59.14
CA ARG A 100 -25.79 13.50 59.61
C ARG A 100 -26.15 14.97 59.72
N GLY A 101 -27.44 15.33 59.72
CA GLY A 101 -28.01 16.62 60.09
C GLY A 101 -27.64 17.79 59.15
N PRO A 102 -28.48 18.86 59.17
CA PRO A 102 -28.30 20.05 58.31
C PRO A 102 -27.03 20.86 58.60
N THR A 103 -26.43 20.73 59.76
CA THR A 103 -25.22 21.46 60.16
C THR A 103 -23.94 21.08 59.39
N ALA A 104 -23.97 19.97 58.65
CA ALA A 104 -22.89 19.60 57.75
C ALA A 104 -23.08 20.10 56.30
N PHE A 105 -24.24 20.68 56.01
CA PHE A 105 -24.63 21.20 54.70
C PHE A 105 -24.88 22.70 54.69
N GLY A 106 -24.65 23.37 55.81
CA GLY A 106 -25.29 24.63 56.15
C GLY A 106 -24.67 25.92 55.64
N GLU A 107 -23.52 25.96 55.03
CA GLU A 107 -22.92 27.24 54.65
C GLU A 107 -22.77 27.53 53.15
N GLU A 108 -23.08 26.59 52.30
CA GLU A 108 -22.95 26.82 50.83
C GLU A 108 -24.28 26.86 50.07
N LEU A 109 -25.43 26.72 50.76
CA LEU A 109 -26.79 26.68 50.15
C LEU A 109 -27.67 27.87 50.47
N THR A 110 -27.16 28.97 50.99
CA THR A 110 -27.91 30.21 51.23
C THR A 110 -27.57 31.30 50.22
N VAL A 111 -27.83 31.08 48.94
CA VAL A 111 -28.14 32.17 48.00
C VAL A 111 -29.23 31.71 47.05
N GLY A 112 -30.45 32.17 47.35
CA GLY A 112 -31.51 32.36 46.38
C GLY A 112 -32.61 31.30 46.31
N GLY A 113 -33.73 31.55 47.00
CA GLY A 113 -35.09 31.36 46.50
C GLY A 113 -35.79 30.03 46.75
N SER A 114 -36.81 30.13 47.63
CA SER A 114 -38.08 29.38 47.71
C SER A 114 -38.06 27.85 47.83
N GLY A 115 -38.43 27.39 49.03
CA GLY A 115 -39.36 26.30 49.31
C GLY A 115 -39.24 24.97 48.58
N GLY A 116 -38.08 24.31 48.60
CA GLY A 116 -37.96 22.92 48.18
C GLY A 116 -37.44 22.04 49.30
N SER A 117 -38.01 20.82 49.48
CA SER A 117 -37.56 19.89 50.51
C SER A 117 -36.10 19.52 50.35
N VAL A 118 -35.36 19.26 51.43
CA VAL A 118 -33.95 18.81 51.44
C VAL A 118 -33.69 17.61 50.52
N LEU A 119 -34.73 16.85 50.22
CA LEU A 119 -34.67 15.73 49.26
C LEU A 119 -34.60 16.16 47.79
N SER A 120 -35.22 17.31 47.41
CA SER A 120 -35.13 17.82 46.05
C SER A 120 -33.76 18.43 45.75
N GLN A 121 -33.16 19.09 46.72
CA GLN A 121 -31.80 19.66 46.58
C GLN A 121 -30.71 18.58 46.52
N VAL A 122 -30.88 17.49 47.26
CA VAL A 122 -30.04 16.31 47.13
C VAL A 122 -30.25 15.62 45.78
N TRP A 123 -31.43 15.71 45.20
CA TRP A 123 -31.76 15.15 43.90
C TRP A 123 -31.13 15.93 42.72
N ASP A 124 -31.06 17.24 42.80
CA ASP A 124 -30.47 18.10 41.79
C ASP A 124 -28.95 18.00 41.81
N VAL A 125 -28.30 17.80 42.95
CA VAL A 125 -26.87 17.49 43.08
C VAL A 125 -26.52 16.10 42.49
N LEU A 126 -27.49 15.20 42.44
CA LEU A 126 -27.31 13.83 41.96
C LEU A 126 -27.53 13.67 40.44
N ASN A 127 -28.17 14.62 39.78
CA ASN A 127 -28.53 14.46 38.35
C ASN A 127 -27.60 15.15 37.35
N GLY A 128 -26.51 15.78 37.77
CA GLY A 128 -25.48 16.23 36.89
C GLY A 128 -25.08 17.70 36.99
N PRO A 129 -23.86 18.03 36.62
CA PRO A 129 -23.37 19.40 36.70
C PRO A 129 -23.77 20.18 35.48
N SER A 130 -24.68 21.11 35.63
CA SER A 130 -24.69 22.26 34.73
C SER A 130 -23.56 23.19 35.17
N GLY A 131 -22.64 23.42 34.27
CA GLY A 131 -21.37 24.09 34.56
C GLY A 131 -21.51 25.52 35.06
N LYS A 132 -20.67 25.84 36.04
CA LYS A 132 -19.96 27.14 36.13
C LYS A 132 -18.74 26.96 37.05
N ARG A 133 -17.57 27.10 36.49
CA ARG A 133 -16.31 27.30 37.22
C ARG A 133 -16.29 28.72 37.78
N THR A 134 -16.04 28.85 39.06
CA THR A 134 -15.45 30.07 39.61
C THR A 134 -14.21 29.71 40.43
N SER A 135 -13.14 30.38 40.07
CA SER A 135 -11.82 30.33 40.70
C SER A 135 -11.81 31.09 42.06
N GLY A 136 -11.07 30.60 43.01
CA GLY A 136 -10.61 31.42 44.14
C GLY A 136 -10.40 30.67 45.46
N GLY A 137 -9.16 30.66 45.94
CA GLY A 137 -8.85 30.59 47.36
C GLY A 137 -8.37 29.28 47.93
N ALA A 138 -7.04 29.16 48.11
CA ALA A 138 -6.41 28.11 48.88
C ALA A 138 -6.76 28.27 50.39
N GLY A 139 -7.62 27.40 50.88
CA GLY A 139 -7.85 27.21 52.33
C GLY A 139 -7.93 25.72 52.59
N ALA A 140 -7.26 25.23 53.62
CA ALA A 140 -7.21 23.82 54.01
C ALA A 140 -8.63 23.28 54.21
N ARG A 141 -9.13 22.54 53.22
CA ARG A 141 -10.44 21.92 53.22
C ARG A 141 -10.44 20.63 54.01
N LEU A 142 -11.30 20.57 55.00
CA LEU A 142 -11.67 19.32 55.67
C LEU A 142 -12.34 18.34 54.67
N PRO A 143 -11.81 17.12 54.51
CA PRO A 143 -12.15 16.24 53.35
C PRO A 143 -13.46 15.46 53.48
N ARG A 144 -14.55 16.04 53.97
CA ARG A 144 -15.72 15.27 54.39
C ARG A 144 -16.99 15.35 53.54
N GLN A 145 -17.17 16.31 52.67
CA GLN A 145 -18.43 16.51 51.94
C GLN A 145 -18.40 16.05 50.47
N SER A 146 -17.34 16.35 49.74
CA SER A 146 -17.15 15.88 48.36
C SER A 146 -17.11 14.34 48.24
N ASP A 147 -16.68 13.69 49.29
CA ASP A 147 -16.40 12.27 49.35
C ASP A 147 -17.66 11.39 49.36
N LEU A 148 -18.75 11.85 50.02
CA LEU A 148 -20.04 11.15 50.04
C LEU A 148 -20.82 11.36 48.73
N SER A 149 -20.70 12.54 48.08
CA SER A 149 -21.32 12.80 46.80
C SER A 149 -20.72 11.93 45.68
N ASP A 150 -19.42 11.80 45.64
CA ASP A 150 -18.73 10.91 44.70
C ASP A 150 -19.08 9.45 44.92
N GLY A 151 -19.17 9.01 46.17
CA GLY A 151 -19.59 7.66 46.53
C GLY A 151 -21.05 7.33 46.18
N ILE A 152 -21.94 8.31 46.26
CA ILE A 152 -23.34 8.17 45.83
C ILE A 152 -23.42 8.17 44.30
N GLY A 153 -22.59 9.00 43.60
CA GLY A 153 -22.45 9.04 42.16
C GLY A 153 -21.95 7.70 41.59
N LYS A 154 -21.04 7.03 42.28
CA LYS A 154 -20.55 5.69 41.89
C LYS A 154 -21.68 4.65 41.74
N PHE A 155 -22.75 4.76 42.57
CA PHE A 155 -23.90 3.87 42.53
C PHE A 155 -25.14 4.55 41.91
N ALA A 156 -24.95 5.43 40.91
CA ALA A 156 -26.05 6.09 40.21
C ALA A 156 -27.02 5.06 39.59
N PRO A 157 -28.30 5.45 39.32
CA PRO A 157 -29.19 4.57 38.58
C PRO A 157 -28.60 4.22 37.23
N GLY A 158 -28.59 2.92 36.87
CA GLY A 158 -28.00 2.43 35.63
C GLY A 158 -26.50 2.20 35.68
N ALA A 159 -25.82 2.51 36.79
CA ALA A 159 -24.39 2.25 36.93
C ALA A 159 -24.10 0.72 36.90
N GLN A 160 -23.21 0.33 36.01
CA GLN A 160 -22.69 -1.03 35.95
C GLN A 160 -21.61 -1.23 37.03
N VAL A 161 -21.94 -2.05 38.01
CA VAL A 161 -21.08 -2.33 39.18
C VAL A 161 -20.70 -3.78 39.18
N PHE A 162 -19.43 -4.04 39.50
CA PHE A 162 -18.83 -5.37 39.58
C PHE A 162 -18.24 -5.60 40.96
N ALA A 163 -18.31 -6.83 41.43
CA ALA A 163 -17.51 -7.30 42.54
C ALA A 163 -16.13 -7.69 42.00
N LEU A 164 -15.08 -7.23 42.67
CA LEU A 164 -13.69 -7.36 42.24
C LEU A 164 -12.95 -8.38 43.10
N GLN A 165 -12.16 -9.27 42.49
CA GLN A 165 -11.12 -10.06 43.08
C GLN A 165 -9.82 -9.86 42.33
N VAL A 166 -8.73 -9.53 43.02
CA VAL A 166 -7.40 -9.37 42.41
C VAL A 166 -6.42 -10.26 43.16
N LEU A 167 -5.82 -11.19 42.42
CA LEU A 167 -4.85 -12.16 42.94
C LEU A 167 -3.52 -11.98 42.21
N VAL A 168 -2.43 -11.87 42.97
CA VAL A 168 -1.06 -11.77 42.40
C VAL A 168 -0.24 -12.94 42.96
N ARG A 169 0.42 -13.65 42.05
CA ARG A 169 1.33 -14.73 42.37
C ARG A 169 2.67 -14.54 41.66
N CYS A 170 3.77 -14.64 42.41
CA CYS A 170 5.10 -14.55 41.81
C CYS A 170 5.94 -15.73 42.31
N THR A 171 6.65 -16.40 41.41
CA THR A 171 7.55 -17.52 41.73
C THR A 171 8.98 -17.16 41.39
N ALA A 172 9.95 -17.66 42.13
CA ALA A 172 11.38 -17.53 41.85
C ALA A 172 12.19 -18.58 42.62
N ARG A 173 13.45 -18.78 42.20
CA ARG A 173 14.38 -19.68 42.92
C ARG A 173 14.76 -19.19 44.32
N HIS A 174 14.66 -17.89 44.56
CA HIS A 174 14.98 -17.25 45.84
C HIS A 174 13.77 -16.51 46.44
N PRO A 175 13.50 -16.67 47.77
CA PRO A 175 12.34 -16.04 48.40
C PRO A 175 12.38 -14.51 48.35
N ALA A 176 13.56 -13.90 48.38
CA ALA A 176 13.70 -12.45 48.27
C ALA A 176 13.30 -11.94 46.86
N ARG A 177 13.64 -12.68 45.80
CA ARG A 177 13.28 -12.40 44.44
C ARG A 177 11.78 -12.52 44.21
N ALA A 178 11.14 -13.63 44.64
CA ALA A 178 9.70 -13.80 44.52
C ALA A 178 8.92 -12.66 45.19
N ARG A 179 9.40 -12.19 46.35
CA ARG A 179 8.81 -11.02 47.04
C ARG A 179 9.06 -9.70 46.31
N ALA A 180 10.27 -9.48 45.77
CA ALA A 180 10.57 -8.30 45.01
C ALA A 180 9.65 -8.15 43.79
N ARG A 181 9.47 -9.24 43.00
CA ARG A 181 8.54 -9.26 41.87
C ARG A 181 7.10 -9.01 42.30
N LEU A 182 6.67 -9.61 43.42
CA LEU A 182 5.33 -9.35 43.96
C LEU A 182 5.14 -7.87 44.31
N HIS A 183 6.16 -7.23 44.90
CA HIS A 183 6.10 -5.80 45.24
C HIS A 183 6.10 -4.91 43.99
N GLN A 184 6.83 -5.26 42.95
CA GLN A 184 6.80 -4.52 41.68
C GLN A 184 5.41 -4.55 41.03
N VAL A 185 4.79 -5.73 40.91
CA VAL A 185 3.43 -5.84 40.35
C VAL A 185 2.41 -5.09 41.23
N MET A 186 2.51 -5.16 42.55
CA MET A 186 1.62 -4.41 43.44
C MET A 186 1.85 -2.89 43.33
N ALA A 187 3.09 -2.43 43.15
CA ALA A 187 3.43 -1.03 42.94
C ALA A 187 2.83 -0.50 41.61
N ALA A 188 2.94 -1.27 40.55
CA ALA A 188 2.35 -0.94 39.26
C ALA A 188 0.83 -0.72 39.33
N LEU A 189 0.12 -1.50 40.15
CA LEU A 189 -1.31 -1.35 40.37
C LEU A 189 -1.69 -0.06 41.16
N GLN A 190 -0.71 0.64 41.74
CA GLN A 190 -0.98 1.98 42.35
C GLN A 190 -1.31 3.06 41.31
N ALA A 191 -1.09 2.82 40.01
CA ALA A 191 -1.60 3.68 38.96
C ALA A 191 -3.12 3.88 39.02
N LEU A 192 -3.85 2.92 39.61
CA LEU A 192 -5.29 3.02 39.85
C LEU A 192 -5.66 3.74 41.14
N ARG A 193 -4.70 4.31 41.87
CA ARG A 193 -4.94 4.99 43.14
C ARG A 193 -5.69 6.30 42.91
N GLY A 194 -6.82 6.42 43.60
CA GLY A 194 -7.63 7.65 43.70
C GLY A 194 -7.97 7.94 45.15
N GLN A 195 -9.23 8.19 45.44
CA GLN A 195 -9.74 8.29 46.82
C GLN A 195 -9.65 6.93 47.55
N ASN A 196 -9.62 5.84 46.79
CA ASN A 196 -9.35 4.47 47.25
C ASN A 196 -8.08 3.91 46.59
N ALA A 197 -7.62 2.79 47.04
CA ALA A 197 -6.45 2.10 46.50
C ALA A 197 -6.60 0.59 46.65
N LEU A 198 -5.87 -0.18 45.84
CA LEU A 198 -5.72 -1.61 45.99
C LEU A 198 -4.56 -1.88 46.96
N VAL A 199 -4.84 -2.59 48.06
CA VAL A 199 -3.85 -2.93 49.11
C VAL A 199 -3.91 -4.40 49.43
N PRO A 200 -2.79 -5.01 49.87
CA PRO A 200 -2.81 -6.39 50.32
C PRO A 200 -3.78 -6.61 51.49
N VAL A 201 -4.50 -7.74 51.47
CA VAL A 201 -5.46 -8.09 52.51
C VAL A 201 -4.78 -8.36 53.84
N GLY A 202 -5.33 -7.79 54.92
CA GLY A 202 -4.92 -8.05 56.30
C GLY A 202 -3.62 -7.38 56.73
N PRO A 203 -3.18 -7.55 57.99
CA PRO A 203 -1.93 -7.03 58.51
C PRO A 203 -0.74 -7.76 57.87
N ARG A 204 0.38 -7.06 57.80
CA ARG A 204 1.66 -7.64 57.41
C ARG A 204 2.26 -8.35 58.62
N LEU A 205 2.41 -9.69 58.51
CA LEU A 205 3.02 -10.48 59.57
C LEU A 205 4.48 -10.78 59.20
N GLY A 206 5.40 -10.65 60.14
CA GLY A 206 6.81 -10.95 59.90
C GLY A 206 7.48 -10.04 58.85
N GLY A 207 7.34 -8.76 58.99
CA GLY A 207 7.91 -7.76 58.05
C GLY A 207 7.13 -7.63 56.75
N TRP A 208 7.64 -8.09 55.64
CA TRP A 208 7.08 -7.87 54.31
C TRP A 208 6.19 -8.97 53.75
N ARG A 209 5.77 -9.98 54.57
CA ARG A 209 4.88 -11.03 54.07
C ARG A 209 3.41 -10.55 54.02
N PRO A 210 2.76 -10.58 52.87
CA PRO A 210 1.31 -10.35 52.80
C PRO A 210 0.56 -11.40 53.60
N TYR A 211 -0.60 -11.06 54.19
CA TYR A 211 -1.42 -11.97 54.98
C TYR A 211 -1.93 -13.18 54.18
N SER A 212 -2.14 -13.04 52.88
CA SER A 212 -2.49 -14.12 51.95
C SER A 212 -1.40 -15.18 51.79
N ASP A 213 -0.13 -14.86 52.11
CA ASP A 213 1.00 -15.78 52.04
C ASP A 213 1.29 -16.52 53.34
N VAL A 214 0.46 -16.35 54.36
CA VAL A 214 0.55 -17.10 55.61
C VAL A 214 0.09 -18.56 55.42
N TRP A 215 0.76 -19.54 56.08
CA TRP A 215 0.63 -20.97 55.80
C TRP A 215 -0.83 -21.51 55.78
N TRP A 216 -1.71 -21.03 56.68
CA TRP A 216 -3.13 -21.47 56.72
C TRP A 216 -4.00 -20.82 55.60
N ARG A 217 -3.55 -19.77 54.94
CA ARG A 217 -4.29 -19.13 53.85
C ARG A 217 -3.81 -19.53 52.45
N ARG A 218 -2.58 -20.03 52.34
CA ARG A 218 -1.99 -20.43 51.06
C ARG A 218 -2.86 -21.38 50.27
N ARG A 219 -3.35 -22.47 50.94
CA ARG A 219 -4.21 -23.45 50.29
C ARG A 219 -5.49 -22.86 49.72
N ALA A 220 -6.11 -21.93 50.45
CA ALA A 220 -7.32 -21.23 49.96
C ALA A 220 -7.02 -20.26 48.81
N PHE A 221 -5.88 -19.58 48.89
CA PHE A 221 -5.41 -18.72 47.78
C PHE A 221 -5.10 -19.54 46.54
N ASP A 222 -4.28 -20.59 46.66
CA ASP A 222 -3.88 -21.43 45.52
C ASP A 222 -5.08 -22.15 44.88
N ARG A 223 -6.08 -22.54 45.66
CA ARG A 223 -7.32 -23.10 45.12
C ARG A 223 -8.10 -22.10 44.27
N ARG A 224 -8.28 -20.88 44.76
CA ARG A 224 -8.94 -19.83 43.98
C ARG A 224 -8.15 -19.47 42.73
N PHE A 225 -6.86 -19.36 42.88
CA PHE A 225 -5.95 -19.05 41.77
C PHE A 225 -6.01 -20.12 40.67
N ALA A 226 -5.99 -21.41 41.05
CA ALA A 226 -6.00 -22.52 40.10
C ALA A 226 -7.37 -22.82 39.49
N ARG A 227 -8.47 -22.61 40.24
CA ARG A 227 -9.82 -22.94 39.78
C ARG A 227 -10.62 -21.76 39.24
N GLY A 228 -10.14 -20.54 39.43
CA GLY A 228 -10.88 -19.34 39.10
C GLY A 228 -12.10 -19.08 40.01
N ASP A 229 -12.09 -19.68 41.24
CA ASP A 229 -13.19 -19.52 42.17
C ASP A 229 -13.29 -18.04 42.61
N PHE A 230 -14.47 -17.44 42.48
CA PHE A 230 -14.72 -16.07 42.93
C PHE A 230 -15.10 -16.03 44.40
N ALA A 231 -14.15 -15.80 45.27
CA ALA A 231 -14.35 -15.71 46.72
C ALA A 231 -13.43 -14.67 47.37
N PRO A 232 -13.67 -13.35 47.12
CA PRO A 232 -12.82 -12.31 47.65
C PRO A 232 -12.82 -12.28 49.18
N ALA A 233 -11.64 -12.02 49.75
CA ALA A 233 -11.45 -12.04 51.22
C ALA A 233 -12.31 -11.00 51.97
N ARG A 234 -12.72 -9.95 51.32
CA ARG A 234 -13.64 -8.99 51.89
C ARG A 234 -14.93 -8.95 51.11
N ARG A 235 -16.05 -8.92 51.80
CA ARG A 235 -17.39 -8.65 51.22
C ARG A 235 -17.42 -7.20 50.69
N ARG A 236 -18.08 -6.98 49.57
CA ARG A 236 -18.28 -5.64 48.94
C ARG A 236 -16.97 -5.01 48.49
N GLN A 237 -16.24 -5.71 47.64
CA GLN A 237 -15.19 -5.16 46.82
C GLN A 237 -15.80 -4.67 45.50
N TRP A 238 -16.64 -3.62 45.59
CA TRP A 238 -17.44 -3.16 44.43
C TRP A 238 -16.78 -2.02 43.69
N VAL A 239 -16.65 -2.18 42.41
CA VAL A 239 -16.04 -1.21 41.47
C VAL A 239 -16.97 -0.99 40.30
N THR A 240 -16.84 0.17 39.63
CA THR A 240 -17.53 0.44 38.37
C THR A 240 -16.62 0.00 37.22
N TRP A 241 -17.19 -0.21 36.04
CA TRP A 241 -16.41 -0.54 34.83
C TRP A 241 -15.34 0.55 34.53
N GLN A 242 -15.65 1.81 34.79
CA GLN A 242 -14.74 2.94 34.56
C GLN A 242 -13.47 2.88 35.42
N GLU A 243 -13.55 2.33 36.63
CA GLU A 243 -12.44 2.21 37.56
C GLU A 243 -11.46 1.09 37.16
N VAL A 244 -11.95 0.06 36.47
CA VAL A 244 -11.15 -1.14 36.10
C VAL A 244 -10.93 -1.28 34.61
N ALA A 245 -11.57 -0.45 33.79
CA ALA A 245 -11.47 -0.48 32.33
C ALA A 245 -10.00 -0.43 31.84
N ALA A 246 -9.16 0.32 32.54
CA ALA A 246 -7.75 0.42 32.21
C ALA A 246 -6.98 -0.92 32.33
N LEU A 247 -7.39 -1.82 33.21
CA LEU A 247 -6.78 -3.14 33.36
C LEU A 247 -7.35 -4.18 32.41
N LEU A 248 -8.55 -3.93 31.86
CA LEU A 248 -9.32 -4.89 31.07
C LEU A 248 -9.35 -4.56 29.57
N LYS A 249 -8.74 -3.47 29.16
CA LYS A 249 -8.56 -3.09 27.76
C LYS A 249 -7.21 -3.59 27.24
N PRO A 250 -7.05 -3.78 25.94
CA PRO A 250 -5.72 -3.94 25.36
C PRO A 250 -4.88 -2.64 25.57
N PRO A 251 -3.55 -2.74 25.54
CA PRO A 251 -2.69 -1.57 25.59
C PRO A 251 -3.06 -0.54 24.51
N SER A 252 -3.15 0.73 24.89
CA SER A 252 -3.43 1.80 23.94
C SER A 252 -2.18 2.21 23.17
N ARG A 253 -2.34 3.09 22.19
CA ARG A 253 -1.21 3.69 21.46
C ARG A 253 -0.24 4.48 22.36
N HIS A 254 -0.67 4.87 23.54
CA HIS A 254 0.12 5.61 24.54
C HIS A 254 0.91 4.70 25.48
N CYS A 255 0.86 3.38 25.31
CA CYS A 255 1.66 2.44 26.06
C CYS A 255 2.99 2.21 25.36
N THR A 256 4.09 2.65 25.93
CA THR A 256 5.45 2.56 25.34
C THR A 256 6.29 1.41 25.91
N ALA A 257 5.67 0.49 26.65
CA ALA A 257 6.37 -0.63 27.27
C ALA A 257 7.02 -1.55 26.22
N GLN A 258 8.29 -1.87 26.42
CA GLN A 258 9.15 -2.61 25.46
C GLN A 258 8.68 -4.06 25.19
N ASN A 259 7.93 -4.66 26.11
CA ASN A 259 7.40 -6.02 25.99
C ASN A 259 6.03 -6.08 25.29
N ILE A 260 5.55 -4.96 24.78
CA ILE A 260 4.32 -4.91 23.97
C ILE A 260 4.69 -4.81 22.51
N THR A 261 4.50 -5.90 21.80
CA THR A 261 4.62 -5.90 20.34
C THR A 261 3.31 -5.37 19.75
N ARG A 262 3.39 -4.27 19.03
CA ARG A 262 2.26 -3.73 18.31
C ARG A 262 2.23 -4.36 16.92
N THR A 263 1.29 -5.21 16.70
CA THR A 263 0.89 -5.61 15.34
C THR A 263 -0.14 -4.60 14.88
N GLY A 264 0.11 -3.91 13.78
CA GLY A 264 -0.67 -2.82 13.17
C GLY A 264 -2.07 -2.61 13.72
N GLY A 265 -2.56 -1.36 13.68
CA GLY A 265 -3.84 -0.95 14.27
C GLY A 265 -5.03 -1.79 13.81
N VAL A 266 -6.16 -1.64 14.48
CA VAL A 266 -7.41 -2.33 14.11
C VAL A 266 -7.83 -1.83 12.73
N VAL A 267 -7.68 -2.71 11.74
CA VAL A 267 -8.16 -2.48 10.38
C VAL A 267 -9.48 -3.23 10.23
N SER A 268 -10.44 -2.62 9.55
CA SER A 268 -11.73 -3.24 9.30
C SER A 268 -11.56 -4.60 8.60
N PRO A 269 -12.42 -5.59 8.87
CA PRO A 269 -12.45 -6.82 8.09
C PRO A 269 -12.77 -6.51 6.63
N ALA A 270 -12.41 -7.44 5.74
CA ALA A 270 -12.71 -7.29 4.32
C ALA A 270 -14.23 -7.10 4.10
N PRO A 271 -14.63 -6.20 3.19
CA PRO A 271 -16.04 -5.97 2.88
C PRO A 271 -16.75 -7.25 2.46
N ALA A 272 -17.97 -7.45 2.94
CA ALA A 272 -18.76 -8.65 2.60
C ALA A 272 -19.02 -8.79 1.08
N GLY A 273 -19.13 -7.65 0.36
CA GLY A 273 -19.32 -7.62 -1.09
C GLY A 273 -18.06 -7.80 -1.92
N LEU A 274 -16.89 -7.99 -1.29
CA LEU A 274 -15.64 -8.23 -2.01
C LEU A 274 -15.70 -9.61 -2.68
N PRO A 275 -15.56 -9.74 -4.02
CA PRO A 275 -15.63 -11.04 -4.69
C PRO A 275 -14.46 -11.94 -4.24
N THR A 276 -14.70 -13.25 -4.27
CA THR A 276 -13.64 -14.26 -4.13
C THR A 276 -13.08 -14.55 -5.52
N TRP A 277 -11.76 -14.49 -5.67
CA TRP A 277 -11.13 -14.88 -6.92
C TRP A 277 -10.89 -16.41 -6.94
N THR A 278 -11.34 -17.05 -8.00
CA THR A 278 -11.18 -18.50 -8.27
C THR A 278 -10.80 -18.75 -9.73
N GLY A 279 -10.14 -17.76 -10.39
CA GLY A 279 -9.77 -17.84 -11.79
C GLY A 279 -10.72 -17.10 -12.75
N GLN A 280 -11.77 -16.41 -12.26
CA GLN A 280 -12.73 -15.71 -13.11
C GLN A 280 -12.06 -14.55 -13.87
N LYS A 281 -12.45 -14.39 -15.15
CA LYS A 281 -11.92 -13.35 -16.05
C LYS A 281 -12.32 -11.93 -15.64
N ASP A 282 -13.42 -11.73 -14.93
CA ASP A 282 -13.95 -10.43 -14.52
C ASP A 282 -13.44 -9.95 -13.15
N VAL A 283 -12.60 -10.73 -12.47
CA VAL A 283 -12.07 -10.42 -11.13
C VAL A 283 -10.55 -10.35 -11.15
N LEU A 284 -10.01 -9.27 -10.57
CA LEU A 284 -8.57 -9.09 -10.34
C LEU A 284 -8.22 -9.57 -8.92
N PRO A 285 -7.25 -10.47 -8.72
CA PRO A 285 -6.85 -10.91 -7.39
C PRO A 285 -6.18 -9.80 -6.58
N LEU A 286 -6.50 -9.70 -5.28
CA LEU A 286 -5.96 -8.70 -4.37
C LEU A 286 -5.08 -9.28 -3.26
N GLY A 287 -5.15 -10.60 -3.02
CA GLY A 287 -4.49 -11.30 -1.93
C GLY A 287 -5.49 -11.96 -0.98
N TYR A 288 -4.97 -12.62 0.05
CA TYR A 288 -5.83 -13.31 1.01
C TYR A 288 -6.49 -12.35 1.98
N VAL A 289 -7.79 -12.48 2.14
CA VAL A 289 -8.60 -11.69 3.07
C VAL A 289 -9.31 -12.59 4.05
N THR A 290 -9.47 -12.10 5.28
CA THR A 290 -10.31 -12.75 6.29
C THR A 290 -11.61 -11.98 6.40
N GLY A 291 -12.73 -12.64 6.14
CA GLY A 291 -14.06 -12.06 6.27
C GLY A 291 -14.48 -11.86 7.73
N ALA A 292 -15.61 -11.21 7.95
CA ALA A 292 -16.19 -11.07 9.28
C ALA A 292 -16.58 -12.41 9.92
N ASP A 293 -16.75 -13.45 9.11
CA ASP A 293 -17.00 -14.84 9.50
C ASP A 293 -15.73 -15.61 9.92
N GLY A 294 -14.57 -14.96 9.90
CA GLY A 294 -13.27 -15.54 10.20
C GLY A 294 -12.70 -16.46 9.09
N ARG A 295 -13.38 -16.59 7.95
CA ARG A 295 -12.90 -17.43 6.84
C ARG A 295 -11.88 -16.69 6.01
N ARG A 296 -10.74 -17.34 5.75
CA ARG A 296 -9.69 -16.86 4.86
C ARG A 296 -10.01 -17.29 3.42
N ARG A 297 -9.95 -16.33 2.49
CA ARG A 297 -10.21 -16.56 1.06
C ARG A 297 -9.34 -15.65 0.20
N LEU A 298 -9.11 -16.01 -1.04
CA LEU A 298 -8.43 -15.13 -1.98
C LEU A 298 -9.44 -14.08 -2.49
N GLY A 299 -9.30 -12.86 -1.95
CA GLY A 299 -10.17 -11.75 -2.30
C GLY A 299 -9.78 -11.14 -3.62
N GLY A 300 -10.74 -10.56 -4.31
CA GLY A 300 -10.52 -9.88 -5.57
C GLY A 300 -11.33 -8.58 -5.69
N ALA A 301 -11.13 -7.87 -6.78
CA ALA A 301 -11.93 -6.73 -7.19
C ALA A 301 -12.45 -6.95 -8.59
N TYR A 302 -13.64 -6.41 -8.91
CA TYR A 302 -14.10 -6.47 -10.28
C TYR A 302 -13.16 -5.69 -11.19
N ALA A 303 -12.67 -6.35 -12.23
CA ALA A 303 -11.71 -5.77 -13.18
C ALA A 303 -12.22 -4.45 -13.78
N LYS A 304 -13.53 -4.36 -14.07
CA LYS A 304 -14.19 -3.13 -14.57
C LYS A 304 -14.13 -1.95 -13.59
N ASP A 305 -14.04 -2.19 -12.28
CA ASP A 305 -14.00 -1.17 -11.24
C ASP A 305 -12.55 -0.70 -10.96
N VAL A 306 -11.54 -1.50 -11.34
CA VAL A 306 -10.12 -1.17 -11.17
C VAL A 306 -9.59 -0.53 -12.45
N LEU A 307 -9.61 0.78 -12.49
CA LEU A 307 -9.09 1.55 -13.64
C LEU A 307 -7.62 1.91 -13.43
N PHE A 308 -7.32 2.51 -12.28
CA PHE A 308 -5.97 2.86 -11.88
C PHE A 308 -5.69 2.34 -10.48
N GLY A 309 -4.58 1.64 -10.32
CA GLY A 309 -4.12 1.07 -9.07
C GLY A 309 -2.76 1.61 -8.65
N SER A 310 -2.52 1.60 -7.35
CA SER A 310 -1.21 1.95 -6.79
C SER A 310 -0.85 0.99 -5.66
N SER A 311 0.37 0.46 -5.70
CA SER A 311 0.94 -0.35 -4.62
C SER A 311 2.18 0.33 -4.05
N LEU A 312 2.07 0.79 -2.81
CA LEU A 312 3.02 1.69 -2.16
C LEU A 312 3.66 1.03 -0.93
N GLY A 313 4.96 1.25 -0.70
CA GLY A 313 5.66 0.81 0.51
C GLY A 313 7.05 0.24 0.29
N LYS A 314 7.71 -0.19 1.36
CA LYS A 314 9.12 -0.63 1.38
C LYS A 314 9.43 -1.78 0.44
N SER A 315 10.72 -1.88 0.06
CA SER A 315 11.25 -3.01 -0.71
C SER A 315 11.14 -4.32 0.10
N GLY A 316 10.93 -5.43 -0.60
CA GLY A 316 10.87 -6.77 0.02
C GLY A 316 9.58 -7.06 0.81
N PHE A 317 8.54 -6.24 0.68
CA PHE A 317 7.23 -6.45 1.31
C PHE A 317 6.20 -7.12 0.39
N GLY A 318 6.60 -7.57 -0.80
CA GLY A 318 5.78 -8.39 -1.69
C GLY A 318 4.99 -7.63 -2.76
N LYS A 319 5.20 -6.31 -2.96
CA LYS A 319 4.48 -5.52 -3.99
C LYS A 319 4.57 -6.15 -5.38
N THR A 320 5.78 -6.51 -5.79
CA THR A 320 6.06 -7.11 -7.10
C THR A 320 5.40 -8.49 -7.22
N GLU A 321 5.43 -9.35 -6.19
CA GLU A 321 4.73 -10.65 -6.22
C GLU A 321 3.22 -10.49 -6.44
N LEU A 322 2.57 -9.56 -5.72
CA LEU A 322 1.15 -9.28 -5.94
C LEU A 322 0.88 -8.81 -7.37
N ALA A 323 1.74 -7.94 -7.91
CA ALA A 323 1.62 -7.48 -9.29
C ALA A 323 1.78 -8.61 -10.30
N LEU A 324 2.71 -9.55 -10.07
CA LEU A 324 2.91 -10.73 -10.92
C LEU A 324 1.70 -11.67 -10.89
N VAL A 325 1.08 -11.88 -9.73
CA VAL A 325 -0.19 -12.63 -9.63
C VAL A 325 -1.28 -11.97 -10.44
N GLN A 326 -1.42 -10.64 -10.35
CA GLN A 326 -2.39 -9.88 -11.13
C GLN A 326 -2.08 -9.92 -12.63
N PHE A 327 -0.83 -9.77 -13.00
CA PHE A 327 -0.36 -9.83 -14.38
C PHE A 327 -0.68 -11.19 -15.02
N ALA A 328 -0.33 -12.29 -14.37
CA ALA A 328 -0.65 -13.64 -14.83
C ALA A 328 -2.17 -13.85 -14.93
N ALA A 329 -2.92 -13.41 -13.91
CA ALA A 329 -4.38 -13.51 -13.94
C ALA A 329 -4.99 -12.79 -15.14
N ARG A 330 -4.47 -11.65 -15.55
CA ARG A 330 -4.96 -10.92 -16.74
C ARG A 330 -4.48 -11.55 -18.05
N ALA A 331 -3.24 -12.03 -18.10
CA ALA A 331 -2.72 -12.76 -19.25
C ALA A 331 -3.61 -13.97 -19.60
N TYR A 332 -3.95 -14.78 -18.60
CA TYR A 332 -4.83 -15.93 -18.75
C TYR A 332 -6.32 -15.57 -18.91
N ALA A 333 -6.72 -14.36 -18.55
CA ALA A 333 -8.06 -13.84 -18.81
C ALA A 333 -8.24 -13.30 -20.24
N GLU A 334 -7.23 -13.43 -21.10
CA GLU A 334 -7.21 -12.96 -22.50
C GLU A 334 -7.17 -11.42 -22.65
N ASP A 335 -6.93 -10.68 -21.55
CA ASP A 335 -6.64 -9.26 -21.64
C ASP A 335 -5.22 -9.02 -22.15
N GLY A 336 -4.96 -7.84 -22.70
CA GLY A 336 -3.60 -7.35 -22.93
C GLY A 336 -2.96 -7.03 -21.58
N ALA A 337 -1.68 -7.37 -21.42
CA ALA A 337 -0.94 -7.17 -20.20
C ALA A 337 0.48 -6.67 -20.51
N LEU A 338 0.90 -5.55 -19.93
CA LEU A 338 2.23 -4.99 -20.08
C LEU A 338 2.88 -4.88 -18.72
N LEU A 339 4.04 -5.50 -18.54
CA LEU A 339 4.90 -5.35 -17.37
C LEU A 339 6.12 -4.52 -17.76
N PHE A 340 6.22 -3.33 -17.18
CA PHE A 340 7.38 -2.46 -17.28
C PHE A 340 8.28 -2.73 -16.07
N ASP A 341 9.37 -3.45 -16.30
CA ASP A 341 10.30 -3.91 -15.27
C ASP A 341 11.73 -3.38 -15.55
N PRO A 342 12.12 -2.24 -14.96
CA PRO A 342 13.46 -1.67 -15.16
C PRO A 342 14.59 -2.60 -14.76
N HIS A 343 14.34 -3.53 -13.85
CA HIS A 343 15.35 -4.43 -13.30
C HIS A 343 15.33 -5.85 -13.90
N ARG A 344 14.37 -6.17 -14.77
CA ARG A 344 14.21 -7.48 -15.39
C ARG A 344 13.89 -8.64 -14.42
N THR A 345 13.98 -8.41 -13.14
CA THR A 345 13.83 -9.46 -12.12
C THR A 345 12.40 -9.98 -12.02
N ALA A 346 11.42 -9.11 -12.13
CA ALA A 346 10.00 -9.46 -12.13
C ALA A 346 9.62 -10.25 -13.38
N TRP A 347 10.11 -9.84 -14.56
CA TRP A 347 9.89 -10.56 -15.81
C TRP A 347 10.47 -11.98 -15.78
N LEU A 348 11.72 -12.13 -15.36
CA LEU A 348 12.34 -13.45 -15.23
C LEU A 348 11.63 -14.35 -14.22
N ARG A 349 11.09 -13.77 -13.17
CA ARG A 349 10.32 -14.49 -12.15
C ARG A 349 9.00 -15.01 -12.68
N ILE A 350 8.29 -14.25 -13.52
CA ILE A 350 6.97 -14.65 -14.05
C ILE A 350 7.06 -15.51 -15.31
N LYS A 351 8.12 -15.39 -16.10
CA LYS A 351 8.27 -16.02 -17.41
C LYS A 351 8.00 -17.54 -17.41
N PRO A 352 8.46 -18.35 -16.43
CA PRO A 352 8.13 -19.79 -16.38
C PRO A 352 6.63 -20.09 -16.24
N TYR A 353 5.86 -19.19 -15.63
CA TYR A 353 4.41 -19.33 -15.47
C TYR A 353 3.64 -18.91 -16.72
N LEU A 354 4.29 -18.24 -17.66
CA LEU A 354 3.72 -17.84 -18.95
C LEU A 354 4.12 -18.81 -20.08
N ALA A 355 5.04 -19.76 -19.81
CA ALA A 355 5.53 -20.72 -20.78
C ALA A 355 4.47 -21.83 -21.07
N HIS A 356 3.30 -21.39 -21.49
CA HIS A 356 2.16 -22.25 -21.80
C HIS A 356 1.69 -22.03 -23.25
N PRO A 357 1.34 -23.09 -24.01
CA PRO A 357 0.94 -22.97 -25.43
C PRO A 357 -0.20 -21.97 -25.69
N VAL A 358 -1.13 -21.81 -24.73
CA VAL A 358 -2.25 -20.87 -24.85
C VAL A 358 -1.82 -19.40 -24.93
N LEU A 359 -0.65 -19.08 -24.39
CA LEU A 359 -0.10 -17.72 -24.38
C LEU A 359 1.01 -17.51 -25.44
N ALA A 360 1.52 -18.57 -26.06
CA ALA A 360 2.71 -18.52 -26.92
C ALA A 360 2.62 -17.42 -27.99
N ASP A 361 1.50 -17.33 -28.69
CA ASP A 361 1.30 -16.35 -29.79
C ASP A 361 1.10 -14.91 -29.29
N ARG A 362 0.96 -14.72 -27.98
CA ARG A 362 0.66 -13.41 -27.37
C ARG A 362 1.82 -12.85 -26.54
N ILE A 363 2.85 -13.67 -26.21
CA ILE A 363 3.97 -13.24 -25.38
C ILE A 363 4.97 -12.46 -26.22
N TRP A 364 5.28 -11.26 -25.74
CA TRP A 364 6.29 -10.37 -26.33
C TRP A 364 7.32 -10.01 -25.26
N GLU A 365 8.59 -9.97 -25.66
CA GLU A 365 9.67 -9.56 -24.75
C GLU A 365 10.57 -8.52 -25.45
N VAL A 366 10.75 -7.39 -24.80
CA VAL A 366 11.73 -6.37 -25.14
C VAL A 366 12.73 -6.28 -23.99
N ASP A 367 13.93 -6.81 -24.20
CA ASP A 367 14.99 -6.90 -23.21
C ASP A 367 16.23 -6.16 -23.71
N LEU A 368 16.50 -4.97 -23.18
CA LEU A 368 17.61 -4.13 -23.56
C LEU A 368 18.91 -4.44 -22.79
N SER A 369 18.89 -5.43 -21.91
CA SER A 369 20.13 -5.93 -21.27
C SER A 369 21.01 -6.73 -22.23
N ARG A 370 20.47 -7.16 -23.36
CA ARG A 370 21.15 -7.94 -24.39
C ARG A 370 21.88 -7.01 -25.34
N ALA A 371 23.19 -7.21 -25.52
CA ALA A 371 24.01 -6.31 -26.35
C ALA A 371 25.16 -6.98 -27.10
N ARG A 372 25.30 -8.30 -27.03
CA ARG A 372 26.31 -9.05 -27.82
C ARG A 372 25.81 -9.23 -29.26
N ASP A 373 26.72 -9.49 -30.19
CA ASP A 373 26.36 -9.65 -31.61
C ASP A 373 25.36 -10.79 -31.85
N GLU A 374 25.50 -11.87 -31.13
CA GLU A 374 24.66 -13.06 -31.21
C GLU A 374 23.34 -12.96 -30.47
N ASP A 375 23.19 -11.99 -29.55
CA ASP A 375 21.96 -11.81 -28.78
C ASP A 375 20.83 -11.40 -29.72
N LEU A 376 19.63 -11.99 -29.50
CA LEU A 376 18.44 -11.68 -30.27
C LEU A 376 17.68 -10.50 -29.61
N MET A 377 17.39 -9.48 -30.40
CA MET A 377 16.69 -8.28 -29.94
C MET A 377 15.53 -7.91 -30.87
N SER A 378 14.41 -7.54 -30.28
CA SER A 378 13.33 -6.85 -31.00
C SER A 378 13.71 -5.39 -31.22
N CYS A 379 13.21 -4.79 -32.29
CA CYS A 379 13.50 -3.40 -32.65
C CYS A 379 12.25 -2.56 -32.61
N TRP A 380 12.44 -1.26 -32.41
CA TRP A 380 11.39 -0.26 -32.48
C TRP A 380 11.88 0.99 -33.22
N ASN A 381 11.14 1.38 -34.24
CA ASN A 381 11.39 2.62 -34.93
C ASN A 381 10.28 3.64 -34.58
N PRO A 382 10.53 4.61 -33.69
CA PRO A 382 9.53 5.60 -33.31
C PRO A 382 9.12 6.54 -34.46
N LEU A 383 9.89 6.57 -35.58
CA LEU A 383 9.61 7.34 -36.80
C LEU A 383 8.86 6.52 -37.86
N SER A 384 8.59 5.24 -37.60
CA SER A 384 7.91 4.39 -38.56
C SER A 384 6.50 4.88 -38.89
N MET A 385 6.21 4.94 -40.16
CA MET A 385 4.88 5.24 -40.71
C MET A 385 4.14 3.99 -41.20
N GLU A 386 4.67 2.80 -40.90
CA GLU A 386 4.01 1.55 -41.27
C GLU A 386 2.66 1.40 -40.57
N GLY A 387 1.60 1.23 -41.36
CA GLY A 387 0.22 1.18 -40.84
C GLY A 387 -0.35 2.54 -40.36
N ARG A 388 0.32 3.66 -40.64
CA ARG A 388 -0.09 5.01 -40.22
C ARG A 388 -0.43 5.90 -41.42
N ARG A 389 -1.24 6.89 -41.17
CA ARG A 389 -1.64 7.91 -42.17
C ARG A 389 -0.70 9.13 -42.08
N LEU A 390 -0.60 9.88 -43.16
CA LEU A 390 0.26 11.07 -43.21
C LEU A 390 -0.16 12.16 -42.20
N ASP A 391 -1.41 12.25 -41.82
CA ASP A 391 -1.91 13.20 -40.80
C ASP A 391 -1.40 12.84 -39.39
N GLU A 392 -1.01 11.57 -39.12
CA GLU A 392 -0.42 11.14 -37.86
C GLU A 392 1.06 11.56 -37.66
N VAL A 393 1.71 12.14 -38.66
CA VAL A 393 3.09 12.68 -38.57
C VAL A 393 3.22 13.67 -37.41
N GLN A 394 2.21 14.50 -37.14
CA GLN A 394 2.24 15.44 -36.02
C GLN A 394 2.26 14.74 -34.65
N GLU A 395 1.61 13.60 -34.53
CA GLU A 395 1.63 12.80 -33.30
C GLU A 395 3.00 12.19 -33.07
N ILE A 396 3.67 11.71 -34.12
CA ILE A 396 5.04 11.21 -34.06
C ILE A 396 6.00 12.32 -33.63
N VAL A 397 5.89 13.51 -34.26
CA VAL A 397 6.69 14.67 -33.86
C VAL A 397 6.46 15.02 -32.39
N GLY A 398 5.20 15.08 -31.96
CA GLY A 398 4.85 15.37 -30.58
C GLY A 398 5.44 14.35 -29.60
N ALA A 399 5.36 13.05 -29.93
CA ALA A 399 5.87 11.97 -29.12
C ALA A 399 7.40 12.00 -28.97
N VAL A 400 8.12 12.01 -30.09
CA VAL A 400 9.61 11.94 -30.09
C VAL A 400 10.21 13.22 -29.50
N VAL A 401 9.74 14.40 -29.93
CA VAL A 401 10.23 15.69 -29.40
C VAL A 401 9.85 15.85 -27.93
N GLY A 402 8.65 15.43 -27.56
CA GLY A 402 8.17 15.45 -26.18
C GLY A 402 9.03 14.58 -25.27
N ALA A 403 9.32 13.33 -25.67
CA ALA A 403 10.15 12.40 -24.91
C ALA A 403 11.57 12.96 -24.71
N ILE A 404 12.23 13.36 -25.81
CA ILE A 404 13.59 13.90 -25.76
C ILE A 404 13.65 15.21 -24.93
N SER A 405 12.70 16.10 -25.13
CA SER A 405 12.63 17.36 -24.38
C SER A 405 12.41 17.14 -22.89
N SER A 406 11.59 16.15 -22.53
CA SER A 406 11.33 15.75 -21.14
C SER A 406 12.59 15.15 -20.49
N ALA A 407 13.15 14.10 -21.08
CA ALA A 407 14.31 13.41 -20.52
C ALA A 407 15.53 14.33 -20.29
N HIS A 408 15.68 15.35 -21.11
CA HIS A 408 16.77 16.33 -20.99
C HIS A 408 16.37 17.65 -20.33
N SER A 409 15.19 17.73 -19.74
CA SER A 409 14.70 18.95 -19.06
C SER A 409 14.82 20.21 -19.92
N TRP A 410 14.54 20.09 -21.22
CA TRP A 410 14.57 21.24 -22.14
C TRP A 410 13.51 22.26 -21.76
N GLY A 411 13.89 23.26 -20.98
CA GLY A 411 13.03 24.39 -20.62
C GLY A 411 12.70 25.31 -21.81
N GLU A 412 12.09 26.46 -21.52
CA GLU A 412 11.74 27.46 -22.54
C GLU A 412 12.96 27.99 -23.34
N ARG A 413 14.15 27.92 -22.74
CA ARG A 413 15.41 28.38 -23.39
C ARG A 413 15.84 27.48 -24.55
N ALA A 414 15.38 26.22 -24.62
CA ALA A 414 15.72 25.28 -25.69
C ALA A 414 14.73 25.32 -26.87
N THR A 415 13.96 26.39 -27.04
CA THR A 415 12.95 26.52 -28.12
C THR A 415 13.54 26.30 -29.51
N ARG A 416 14.75 26.77 -29.76
CA ARG A 416 15.44 26.55 -31.05
C ARG A 416 15.77 25.08 -31.27
N ALA A 417 16.34 24.39 -30.30
CA ALA A 417 16.63 22.97 -30.40
C ALA A 417 15.36 22.13 -30.62
N ARG A 418 14.27 22.44 -29.90
CA ARG A 418 12.96 21.83 -30.16
C ARG A 418 12.46 22.06 -31.58
N THR A 419 12.63 23.26 -32.10
CA THR A 419 12.22 23.59 -33.49
C THR A 419 13.03 22.79 -34.51
N ILE A 420 14.34 22.67 -34.31
CA ILE A 420 15.23 21.86 -35.16
C ILE A 420 14.79 20.39 -35.11
N LEU A 421 14.66 19.85 -33.92
CA LEU A 421 14.25 18.44 -33.73
C LEU A 421 12.87 18.16 -34.30
N SER A 422 11.89 19.09 -34.12
CA SER A 422 10.54 18.94 -34.68
C SER A 422 10.54 18.89 -36.21
N ASN A 423 11.33 19.73 -36.87
CA ASN A 423 11.41 19.71 -38.30
C ASN A 423 12.20 18.49 -38.83
N ALA A 424 13.23 18.05 -38.11
CA ALA A 424 13.97 16.82 -38.45
C ALA A 424 13.09 15.59 -38.36
N VAL A 425 12.40 15.40 -37.25
CA VAL A 425 11.46 14.26 -37.04
C VAL A 425 10.34 14.28 -38.09
N ARG A 426 9.75 15.45 -38.38
CA ARG A 426 8.73 15.60 -39.43
C ARG A 426 9.27 15.17 -40.79
N THR A 427 10.44 15.69 -41.20
CA THR A 427 11.07 15.37 -42.47
C THR A 427 11.31 13.88 -42.61
N LEU A 428 11.85 13.23 -41.58
CA LEU A 428 12.11 11.81 -41.63
C LEU A 428 10.85 10.95 -41.58
N ALA A 429 9.81 11.38 -40.85
CA ALA A 429 8.52 10.68 -40.85
C ALA A 429 7.83 10.77 -42.20
N GLU A 430 7.87 11.96 -42.87
CA GLU A 430 7.37 12.11 -44.23
C GLU A 430 8.19 11.28 -45.24
N LEU A 431 9.51 11.18 -45.06
CA LEU A 431 10.36 10.29 -45.83
C LEU A 431 10.00 8.82 -45.60
N SER A 432 9.77 8.41 -44.34
CA SER A 432 9.27 7.07 -44.02
C SER A 432 7.99 6.72 -44.79
N HIS A 433 7.03 7.65 -44.80
CA HIS A 433 5.79 7.49 -45.54
C HIS A 433 6.01 7.32 -47.05
N LEU A 434 6.89 8.14 -47.63
CA LEU A 434 7.26 8.08 -49.03
C LEU A 434 7.89 6.73 -49.39
N LEU A 435 8.86 6.27 -48.60
CA LEU A 435 9.55 4.99 -48.86
C LEU A 435 8.64 3.79 -48.73
N ILE A 436 7.66 3.83 -47.80
CA ILE A 436 6.61 2.79 -47.71
C ILE A 436 5.73 2.80 -48.97
N GLN A 437 5.31 3.98 -49.46
CA GLN A 437 4.53 4.07 -50.72
C GLN A 437 5.29 3.55 -51.92
N ASP A 438 6.62 3.70 -51.94
CA ASP A 438 7.49 3.15 -52.98
C ASP A 438 7.69 1.63 -52.86
N GLY A 439 7.17 1.00 -51.79
CA GLY A 439 7.30 -0.44 -51.55
C GLY A 439 8.60 -0.84 -50.83
N HIS A 440 9.30 0.13 -50.21
CA HIS A 440 10.59 -0.06 -49.52
C HIS A 440 10.50 0.26 -48.01
N PRO A 441 9.64 -0.44 -47.24
CA PRO A 441 9.56 -0.20 -45.80
C PRO A 441 10.86 -0.51 -45.05
N GLU A 442 11.75 -1.30 -45.61
CA GLU A 442 13.08 -1.63 -45.08
C GLU A 442 14.08 -0.46 -45.17
N LEU A 443 13.75 0.63 -45.89
CA LEU A 443 14.57 1.84 -46.01
C LEU A 443 14.05 2.98 -45.14
N GLN A 444 13.05 2.78 -44.29
CA GLN A 444 12.59 3.85 -43.40
C GLN A 444 13.72 4.38 -42.53
N PRO A 445 13.89 5.73 -42.44
CA PRO A 445 14.88 6.28 -41.54
C PRO A 445 14.51 6.03 -40.09
N THR A 446 15.54 5.93 -39.25
CA THR A 446 15.41 5.81 -37.80
C THR A 446 15.76 7.14 -37.11
N VAL A 447 15.73 7.17 -35.78
CA VAL A 447 16.14 8.37 -35.01
C VAL A 447 17.60 8.76 -35.26
N PHE A 448 18.44 7.83 -35.69
CA PHE A 448 19.87 8.08 -35.96
C PHE A 448 20.08 8.91 -37.22
N GLN A 449 19.20 8.80 -38.21
CA GLN A 449 19.26 9.62 -39.42
C GLN A 449 18.92 11.08 -39.16
N ILE A 450 18.50 11.46 -37.96
CA ILE A 450 18.38 12.87 -37.57
C ILE A 450 19.78 13.55 -37.63
N SER A 451 20.82 12.88 -37.13
CA SER A 451 22.20 13.40 -37.20
C SER A 451 22.63 13.58 -38.66
N THR A 452 22.43 12.58 -39.52
CA THR A 452 22.76 12.64 -40.93
C THR A 452 22.00 13.79 -41.61
N LEU A 453 20.72 13.96 -41.35
CA LEU A 453 19.92 15.06 -41.89
C LEU A 453 20.44 16.47 -41.47
N LEU A 454 20.99 16.59 -40.25
CA LEU A 454 21.53 17.83 -39.72
C LEU A 454 22.95 18.14 -40.24
N GLU A 455 23.79 17.14 -40.38
CA GLU A 455 25.23 17.26 -40.62
C GLU A 455 25.59 17.10 -42.10
N ASP A 456 24.92 16.20 -42.85
CA ASP A 456 25.19 15.94 -44.27
C ASP A 456 24.26 16.77 -45.17
N GLU A 457 24.81 17.77 -45.81
CA GLU A 457 24.08 18.68 -46.71
C GLU A 457 23.62 17.97 -47.98
N ASP A 458 24.42 17.08 -48.55
CA ASP A 458 24.08 16.44 -49.81
C ASP A 458 23.00 15.35 -49.58
N TRP A 459 23.09 14.60 -48.50
CA TRP A 459 22.04 13.66 -48.08
C TRP A 459 20.72 14.45 -47.83
N ARG A 460 20.80 15.58 -47.12
CA ARG A 460 19.63 16.41 -46.85
C ARG A 460 19.01 16.95 -48.14
N LYS A 461 19.81 17.45 -49.10
CA LYS A 461 19.31 17.89 -50.40
C LYS A 461 18.60 16.78 -51.17
N ALA A 462 19.17 15.56 -51.19
CA ALA A 462 18.57 14.42 -51.83
C ALA A 462 17.20 14.07 -51.24
N VAL A 463 17.09 14.08 -49.92
CA VAL A 463 15.80 13.84 -49.22
C VAL A 463 14.76 14.94 -49.58
N LEU A 464 15.16 16.19 -49.47
CA LEU A 464 14.25 17.32 -49.68
C LEU A 464 13.75 17.45 -51.13
N ALA A 465 14.49 16.92 -52.09
CA ALA A 465 14.09 16.92 -53.51
C ALA A 465 12.81 16.07 -53.77
N HIS A 466 12.52 15.14 -52.87
CA HIS A 466 11.36 14.21 -52.98
C HIS A 466 10.22 14.51 -52.00
N LEU A 467 10.37 15.49 -51.12
CA LEU A 467 9.37 15.87 -50.15
C LEU A 467 8.58 17.15 -50.53
N PRO A 468 7.43 17.39 -49.89
CA PRO A 468 6.65 18.60 -50.19
C PRO A 468 7.45 19.88 -49.92
N GLN A 469 7.26 20.90 -50.81
CA GLN A 469 7.94 22.20 -50.67
C GLN A 469 7.71 22.87 -49.29
N ALA A 470 6.57 22.59 -48.66
CA ALA A 470 6.27 23.11 -47.33
C ALA A 470 7.31 22.65 -46.29
N THR A 471 7.70 21.40 -46.31
CA THR A 471 8.74 20.79 -45.46
C THR A 471 10.11 21.35 -45.80
N GLY A 472 10.44 21.51 -47.13
CA GLY A 472 11.70 22.06 -47.59
C GLY A 472 11.95 23.51 -47.20
N ARG A 473 10.89 24.32 -47.02
CA ARG A 473 11.02 25.77 -46.70
C ARG A 473 11.80 26.05 -45.42
N TYR A 474 11.62 25.22 -44.41
CA TYR A 474 12.37 25.37 -43.15
C TYR A 474 13.87 25.21 -43.40
N TRP A 475 14.26 24.15 -44.08
CA TRP A 475 15.65 23.79 -44.36
C TRP A 475 16.38 24.80 -45.25
N THR A 476 15.69 25.38 -46.23
CA THR A 476 16.27 26.34 -47.16
C THR A 476 16.35 27.76 -46.64
N ARG A 477 15.42 28.18 -45.76
CA ARG A 477 15.34 29.56 -45.28
C ARG A 477 15.78 29.76 -43.83
N SER A 478 15.34 28.87 -42.94
CA SER A 478 15.51 29.07 -41.49
C SER A 478 16.76 28.32 -40.97
N PHE A 479 16.98 27.11 -41.47
CA PHE A 479 18.04 26.24 -40.96
C PHE A 479 19.44 26.79 -41.31
N ALA A 480 19.62 27.45 -42.50
CA ALA A 480 20.89 28.05 -42.88
C ALA A 480 21.40 29.14 -41.90
N ASN A 481 20.49 29.69 -41.05
CA ASN A 481 20.82 30.73 -40.08
C ASN A 481 20.81 30.20 -38.62
N VAL A 482 20.82 28.88 -38.44
CA VAL A 482 20.79 28.29 -37.10
C VAL A 482 22.17 28.37 -36.46
N GLU A 483 22.21 28.81 -35.21
CA GLU A 483 23.44 28.85 -34.44
C GLU A 483 23.93 27.41 -34.14
N PRO A 484 25.25 27.15 -34.26
CA PRO A 484 25.84 25.82 -34.01
C PRO A 484 25.47 25.24 -32.63
N ASN A 485 25.36 26.06 -31.61
CA ASN A 485 25.00 25.65 -30.26
C ASN A 485 23.61 25.00 -30.14
N ALA A 486 22.64 25.49 -30.94
CA ALA A 486 21.31 24.91 -30.95
C ALA A 486 21.29 23.54 -31.65
N MET A 487 22.10 23.36 -32.68
CA MET A 487 22.28 22.08 -33.36
C MET A 487 23.01 21.07 -32.45
N ASN A 488 24.10 21.51 -31.81
CA ASN A 488 24.84 20.68 -30.86
C ASN A 488 23.96 20.18 -29.71
N THR A 489 22.98 20.96 -29.28
CA THR A 489 22.01 20.52 -28.25
C THR A 489 21.21 19.30 -28.71
N VAL A 490 20.85 19.21 -29.98
CA VAL A 490 20.11 18.07 -30.54
C VAL A 490 21.05 16.88 -30.77
N THR A 491 22.19 17.12 -31.43
CA THR A 491 23.11 16.03 -31.80
C THR A 491 23.73 15.36 -30.57
N ASN A 492 24.04 16.11 -29.51
CA ASN A 492 24.54 15.56 -28.27
C ASN A 492 23.59 14.51 -27.63
N VAL A 493 22.28 14.73 -27.76
CA VAL A 493 21.29 13.74 -27.28
C VAL A 493 21.37 12.47 -28.13
N LEU A 494 21.46 12.61 -29.44
CA LEU A 494 21.53 11.48 -30.36
C LEU A 494 22.84 10.69 -30.20
N TYR A 495 23.95 11.37 -29.92
CA TYR A 495 25.22 10.71 -29.61
C TYR A 495 25.14 9.85 -28.33
N ARG A 496 24.37 10.28 -27.34
CA ARG A 496 24.11 9.45 -26.14
C ARG A 496 23.37 8.16 -26.49
N PHE A 497 22.36 8.22 -27.38
CA PHE A 497 21.73 7.01 -27.90
C PHE A 497 22.74 6.11 -28.62
N SER A 498 23.57 6.70 -29.45
CA SER A 498 24.57 5.96 -30.22
C SER A 498 25.65 5.36 -29.34
N SER A 499 25.91 5.87 -28.14
CA SER A 499 26.91 5.33 -27.21
C SER A 499 26.44 4.04 -26.51
N SER A 500 25.14 3.81 -26.38
CA SER A 500 24.59 2.57 -25.85
C SER A 500 24.32 1.57 -26.96
N ARG A 501 25.06 0.46 -26.96
CA ARG A 501 24.93 -0.57 -27.98
C ARG A 501 23.53 -1.17 -28.06
N SER A 502 22.90 -1.42 -26.90
CA SER A 502 21.54 -1.96 -26.84
C SER A 502 20.50 -0.98 -27.35
N LEU A 503 20.62 0.30 -27.00
CA LEU A 503 19.69 1.33 -27.52
C LEU A 503 19.88 1.54 -29.02
N ARG A 504 21.14 1.53 -29.48
CA ARG A 504 21.47 1.62 -30.91
C ARG A 504 20.86 0.48 -31.72
N ALA A 505 20.90 -0.75 -31.18
CA ALA A 505 20.24 -1.88 -31.81
C ALA A 505 18.72 -1.80 -31.73
N PHE A 506 18.16 -1.44 -30.56
CA PHE A 506 16.72 -1.36 -30.38
C PHE A 506 16.05 -0.32 -31.29
N LEU A 507 16.65 0.86 -31.40
CA LEU A 507 16.11 1.97 -32.19
C LEU A 507 16.66 2.06 -33.63
N GLY A 508 17.63 1.20 -33.99
CA GLY A 508 18.37 1.28 -35.24
C GLY A 508 17.80 0.50 -36.41
N SER A 509 16.65 -0.13 -36.25
CA SER A 509 16.02 -0.88 -37.35
C SER A 509 14.93 -0.07 -38.04
N PRO A 510 14.91 -0.01 -39.38
CA PRO A 510 13.85 0.62 -40.16
C PRO A 510 12.44 0.09 -39.82
N ARG A 511 12.33 -1.22 -39.59
CA ARG A 511 11.04 -1.87 -39.27
C ARG A 511 10.98 -2.24 -37.79
N SER A 512 9.80 -2.06 -37.21
CA SER A 512 9.54 -2.37 -35.81
C SER A 512 9.08 -3.82 -35.66
N GLY A 513 9.77 -4.58 -34.78
CA GLY A 513 9.25 -5.84 -34.24
C GLY A 513 8.32 -5.57 -33.05
N TYR A 514 8.70 -4.64 -32.17
CA TYR A 514 7.84 -4.09 -31.15
C TYR A 514 6.94 -3.00 -31.74
N ASP A 515 5.64 -3.14 -31.54
CA ASP A 515 4.62 -2.17 -31.95
C ASP A 515 3.47 -2.23 -30.95
N LEU A 516 3.34 -1.18 -30.12
CA LEU A 516 2.39 -1.16 -29.03
C LEU A 516 0.93 -1.05 -29.54
N ARG A 517 0.67 -0.44 -30.70
CA ARG A 517 -0.64 -0.41 -31.34
C ARG A 517 -1.09 -1.85 -31.69
N ARG A 518 -0.20 -2.64 -32.28
CA ARG A 518 -0.43 -4.05 -32.56
C ARG A 518 -0.60 -4.87 -31.28
N ALA A 519 0.23 -4.61 -30.26
CA ALA A 519 0.13 -5.29 -28.95
C ALA A 519 -1.25 -5.07 -28.31
N MET A 520 -1.75 -3.85 -28.33
CA MET A 520 -3.08 -3.51 -27.82
C MET A 520 -4.21 -4.16 -28.64
N ALA A 521 -4.07 -4.21 -29.96
CA ALA A 521 -5.07 -4.80 -30.85
C ALA A 521 -5.15 -6.34 -30.72
N THR A 522 -4.02 -6.99 -30.43
CA THR A 522 -3.93 -8.46 -30.29
C THR A 522 -3.98 -8.94 -28.84
N SER A 523 -4.24 -8.04 -27.88
CA SER A 523 -4.19 -8.36 -26.44
C SER A 523 -2.87 -9.04 -26.05
N ALA A 524 -1.73 -8.53 -26.53
CA ALA A 524 -0.43 -9.13 -26.25
C ALA A 524 -0.05 -9.04 -24.75
N VAL A 525 0.75 -10.00 -24.32
CA VAL A 525 1.35 -10.05 -22.97
C VAL A 525 2.83 -9.64 -23.12
N VAL A 526 3.16 -8.45 -22.68
CA VAL A 526 4.41 -7.76 -23.01
C VAL A 526 5.27 -7.59 -21.78
N GLY A 527 6.50 -8.10 -21.82
CA GLY A 527 7.57 -7.75 -20.87
C GLY A 527 8.48 -6.67 -21.48
N LEU A 528 8.50 -5.51 -20.87
CA LEU A 528 9.41 -4.43 -21.20
C LEU A 528 10.49 -4.30 -20.13
N CYS A 529 11.72 -4.64 -20.48
CA CYS A 529 12.89 -4.62 -19.59
C CYS A 529 13.94 -3.63 -20.13
N PRO A 530 13.76 -2.33 -19.91
CA PRO A 530 14.72 -1.31 -20.35
C PRO A 530 15.95 -1.28 -19.46
N SER A 531 16.49 -2.46 -19.10
CA SER A 531 17.57 -2.57 -18.13
C SER A 531 18.85 -1.94 -18.65
N GLY A 532 19.42 -1.07 -17.85
CA GLY A 532 20.71 -0.44 -18.03
C GLY A 532 21.01 0.42 -16.81
N THR A 533 22.20 0.87 -16.67
CA THR A 533 22.66 1.71 -15.58
C THR A 533 23.14 3.04 -16.15
N GLY A 534 22.25 4.02 -16.32
CA GLY A 534 22.70 5.32 -16.77
C GLY A 534 21.63 6.27 -17.31
N GLU A 535 22.04 7.48 -17.70
CA GLU A 535 21.16 8.52 -18.26
C GLU A 535 20.38 8.07 -19.53
N SER A 536 20.91 7.06 -20.25
CA SER A 536 20.24 6.51 -21.43
C SER A 536 18.94 5.76 -21.08
N ASP A 537 18.84 5.22 -19.86
CA ASP A 537 17.68 4.46 -19.41
C ASP A 537 16.49 5.37 -19.14
N GLU A 538 16.72 6.55 -18.59
CA GLU A 538 15.68 7.55 -18.38
C GLU A 538 15.03 7.95 -19.72
N LEU A 539 15.87 8.10 -20.76
CA LEU A 539 15.42 8.49 -22.06
C LEU A 539 14.57 7.43 -22.76
N ILE A 540 15.01 6.15 -22.68
CA ILE A 540 14.21 5.07 -23.27
C ILE A 540 12.91 4.84 -22.49
N CYS A 541 12.93 4.96 -21.17
CA CYS A 541 11.72 4.91 -20.33
C CYS A 541 10.75 6.03 -20.73
N ALA A 542 11.26 7.24 -20.96
CA ALA A 542 10.44 8.36 -21.44
C ALA A 542 9.82 8.05 -22.82
N LEU A 543 10.60 7.57 -23.76
CA LEU A 543 10.12 7.20 -25.10
C LEU A 543 9.02 6.14 -25.05
N LEU A 544 9.21 5.07 -24.27
CA LEU A 544 8.24 3.97 -24.13
C LEU A 544 6.94 4.44 -23.45
N LEU A 545 7.04 5.32 -22.44
CA LEU A 545 5.84 5.90 -21.83
C LEU A 545 5.10 6.85 -22.77
N PHE A 546 5.83 7.63 -23.56
CA PHE A 546 5.23 8.45 -24.60
C PHE A 546 4.53 7.61 -25.64
N ASP A 547 5.12 6.48 -26.01
CA ASP A 547 4.48 5.53 -26.92
C ASP A 547 3.19 4.99 -26.32
N LEU A 548 3.20 4.57 -25.04
CA LEU A 548 2.01 4.13 -24.32
C LEU A 548 0.92 5.21 -24.30
N PHE A 549 1.29 6.46 -24.05
CA PHE A 549 0.35 7.57 -24.05
C PHE A 549 -0.20 7.84 -25.46
N ARG A 550 0.67 7.90 -26.46
CA ARG A 550 0.30 8.15 -27.86
C ARG A 550 -0.65 7.07 -28.40
N GLU A 551 -0.26 5.79 -28.28
CA GLU A 551 -1.08 4.70 -28.78
C GLU A 551 -2.38 4.55 -27.97
N GLY A 552 -2.33 4.88 -26.68
CA GLY A 552 -3.53 4.98 -25.86
C GLY A 552 -4.50 6.06 -26.35
N MET A 553 -4.01 7.24 -26.71
CA MET A 553 -4.84 8.32 -27.26
C MET A 553 -5.37 8.00 -28.66
N ALA A 554 -4.57 7.34 -29.50
CA ALA A 554 -5.00 6.93 -30.84
C ALA A 554 -6.23 5.99 -30.82
N ARG A 555 -6.45 5.27 -29.71
CA ARG A 555 -7.64 4.43 -29.51
C ARG A 555 -8.95 5.22 -29.42
N ALA A 556 -8.89 6.55 -29.29
CA ALA A 556 -10.07 7.41 -29.30
C ALA A 556 -10.89 7.32 -30.61
N SER A 557 -10.24 6.92 -31.69
CA SER A 557 -10.88 6.75 -33.01
C SER A 557 -11.46 5.35 -33.23
N LEU A 558 -11.22 4.40 -32.32
CA LEU A 558 -11.70 3.02 -32.45
C LEU A 558 -13.14 2.88 -31.93
N PRO A 559 -13.96 2.07 -32.57
CA PRO A 559 -15.26 1.67 -32.04
C PRO A 559 -15.12 0.88 -30.73
N ALA A 560 -16.12 0.96 -29.86
CA ALA A 560 -16.06 0.36 -28.53
C ALA A 560 -15.87 -1.18 -28.53
N ASP A 561 -16.36 -1.85 -29.56
CA ASP A 561 -16.22 -3.31 -29.74
C ASP A 561 -14.81 -3.75 -30.16
N GLN A 562 -13.96 -2.81 -30.59
CA GLN A 562 -12.56 -3.02 -30.94
C GLN A 562 -11.60 -2.58 -29.83
N LEU A 563 -12.12 -2.04 -28.73
CA LEU A 563 -11.32 -1.62 -27.59
C LEU A 563 -11.06 -2.81 -26.65
N HIS A 564 -9.99 -3.55 -26.89
CA HIS A 564 -9.53 -4.59 -25.96
C HIS A 564 -8.90 -3.96 -24.72
N THR A 565 -9.18 -4.51 -23.54
CA THR A 565 -8.56 -4.03 -22.30
C THR A 565 -7.06 -4.29 -22.30
N MET A 566 -6.25 -3.25 -22.01
CA MET A 566 -4.81 -3.35 -21.83
C MET A 566 -4.44 -2.91 -20.42
N TRP A 567 -3.86 -3.81 -19.66
CA TRP A 567 -3.33 -3.53 -18.33
C TRP A 567 -1.84 -3.21 -18.41
N SER A 568 -1.39 -2.22 -17.66
CA SER A 568 0.03 -1.85 -17.58
C SER A 568 0.47 -1.81 -16.12
N TRP A 569 1.39 -2.67 -15.74
CA TRP A 569 2.08 -2.64 -14.45
C TRP A 569 3.43 -1.98 -14.64
N VAL A 570 3.70 -0.94 -13.86
CA VAL A 570 4.98 -0.22 -13.89
C VAL A 570 5.65 -0.41 -12.53
N ASP A 571 6.71 -1.20 -12.51
CA ASP A 571 7.55 -1.35 -11.32
C ASP A 571 8.52 -0.19 -11.21
N GLU A 572 8.92 0.15 -9.99
CA GLU A 572 9.80 1.28 -9.67
C GLU A 572 9.36 2.60 -10.35
N LEU A 573 8.10 3.01 -10.12
CA LEU A 573 7.49 4.18 -10.78
C LEU A 573 8.33 5.45 -10.64
N THR A 574 9.12 5.59 -9.57
CA THR A 574 10.03 6.74 -9.36
C THR A 574 11.12 6.85 -10.41
N SER A 575 11.65 5.73 -10.89
CA SER A 575 12.68 5.72 -11.95
C SER A 575 12.11 6.20 -13.28
N VAL A 576 10.83 5.95 -13.50
CA VAL A 576 10.14 6.28 -14.75
C VAL A 576 9.54 7.68 -14.72
N ASP A 577 9.08 8.16 -13.53
CA ASP A 577 8.48 9.48 -13.37
C ASP A 577 9.49 10.62 -13.57
N GLY A 578 10.72 10.46 -13.07
CA GLY A 578 11.79 11.43 -13.26
C GLY A 578 12.05 11.75 -14.75
N ALA A 579 12.06 10.71 -15.58
CA ALA A 579 12.24 10.81 -17.01
C ALA A 579 11.02 11.36 -17.76
N SER A 580 9.81 11.13 -17.25
CA SER A 580 8.57 11.38 -17.98
C SER A 580 7.97 12.78 -17.81
N HIS A 581 8.44 13.57 -16.86
CA HIS A 581 7.98 14.94 -16.57
C HIS A 581 6.45 15.14 -16.67
N GLY A 582 5.69 14.29 -15.94
CA GLY A 582 4.24 14.40 -15.84
C GLY A 582 3.43 13.63 -16.90
N TYR A 583 4.06 12.79 -17.75
CA TYR A 583 3.29 11.94 -18.68
C TYR A 583 2.53 10.84 -17.97
N ILE A 584 3.06 10.34 -16.85
CA ILE A 584 2.30 9.41 -15.99
C ILE A 584 1.00 10.07 -15.51
N ALA A 585 1.07 11.34 -15.11
CA ALA A 585 -0.14 12.09 -14.74
C ALA A 585 -1.14 12.17 -15.90
N LYS A 586 -0.68 12.47 -17.11
CA LYS A 586 -1.53 12.50 -18.31
C LYS A 586 -2.15 11.14 -18.64
N ILE A 587 -1.39 10.04 -18.50
CA ILE A 587 -1.91 8.67 -18.65
C ILE A 587 -3.08 8.46 -17.69
N LEU A 588 -2.88 8.78 -16.40
CA LEU A 588 -3.88 8.60 -15.35
C LEU A 588 -5.12 9.49 -15.52
N GLU A 589 -4.97 10.67 -16.14
CA GLU A 589 -6.07 11.61 -16.33
C GLU A 589 -6.88 11.35 -17.59
N GLN A 590 -6.22 10.94 -18.68
CA GLN A 590 -6.81 10.96 -20.02
C GLN A 590 -7.14 9.57 -20.58
N LEU A 591 -6.38 8.52 -20.23
CA LEU A 591 -6.50 7.22 -20.88
C LEU A 591 -7.61 6.31 -20.31
N ARG A 592 -8.26 6.72 -19.23
CA ARG A 592 -9.36 5.98 -18.60
C ARG A 592 -10.45 5.53 -19.58
N LYS A 593 -10.76 6.38 -20.58
CA LYS A 593 -11.87 6.15 -21.52
C LYS A 593 -11.54 5.14 -22.61
N TYR A 594 -10.27 4.75 -22.75
CA TYR A 594 -9.79 3.96 -23.87
C TYR A 594 -9.37 2.54 -23.46
N GLU A 595 -9.98 2.00 -22.41
CA GLU A 595 -9.71 0.66 -21.87
C GLU A 595 -8.23 0.41 -21.54
N LEU A 596 -7.51 1.47 -21.19
CA LEU A 596 -6.17 1.38 -20.62
C LEU A 596 -6.24 1.45 -19.11
N ARG A 597 -5.67 0.45 -18.47
CA ARG A 597 -5.61 0.30 -17.02
C ARG A 597 -4.16 0.37 -16.58
N PHE A 598 -3.90 1.08 -15.51
CA PHE A 598 -2.54 1.35 -15.06
C PHE A 598 -2.38 1.01 -13.58
N VAL A 599 -1.32 0.28 -13.25
CA VAL A 599 -0.95 -0.06 -11.88
C VAL A 599 0.50 0.38 -11.65
N GLY A 600 0.68 1.38 -10.82
CA GLY A 600 2.00 1.90 -10.46
C GLY A 600 2.47 1.32 -9.13
N MET A 601 3.72 0.86 -9.09
CA MET A 601 4.38 0.40 -7.88
C MET A 601 5.54 1.31 -7.53
N THR A 602 5.66 1.72 -6.27
CA THR A 602 6.79 2.50 -5.82
C THR A 602 7.10 2.26 -4.36
N GLN A 603 8.36 2.43 -4.01
CA GLN A 603 8.82 2.38 -2.63
C GLN A 603 8.68 3.75 -1.96
N MET A 604 8.85 4.82 -2.72
CA MET A 604 8.91 6.19 -2.22
C MET A 604 7.98 7.11 -3.02
N VAL A 605 6.71 7.19 -2.59
CA VAL A 605 5.71 8.05 -3.28
C VAL A 605 6.08 9.53 -3.18
N MET A 606 6.78 9.95 -2.12
CA MET A 606 7.21 11.34 -1.94
C MET A 606 8.30 11.77 -2.92
N ARG A 607 8.99 10.85 -3.58
CA ARG A 607 9.96 11.15 -4.66
C ARG A 607 9.33 11.35 -6.03
N LEU A 608 8.07 10.96 -6.20
CA LEU A 608 7.34 11.25 -7.44
C LEU A 608 7.14 12.77 -7.59
N SER A 609 7.08 13.22 -8.83
CA SER A 609 6.73 14.61 -9.14
C SER A 609 5.37 14.98 -8.53
N ASP A 610 5.18 16.23 -8.16
CA ASP A 610 3.93 16.71 -7.55
C ASP A 610 2.72 16.42 -8.44
N THR A 611 2.86 16.56 -9.75
CA THR A 611 1.81 16.27 -10.72
C THR A 611 1.42 14.80 -10.73
N THR A 612 2.39 13.90 -10.81
CA THR A 612 2.15 12.44 -10.78
C THR A 612 1.57 12.00 -9.45
N ARG A 613 2.10 12.53 -8.35
CA ARG A 613 1.61 12.23 -7.00
C ARG A 613 0.15 12.65 -6.81
N GLN A 614 -0.23 13.84 -7.30
CA GLN A 614 -1.61 14.31 -7.25
C GLN A 614 -2.52 13.47 -8.15
N ALA A 615 -2.10 13.18 -9.38
CA ALA A 615 -2.88 12.38 -10.33
C ALA A 615 -3.11 10.94 -9.80
N LEU A 616 -2.09 10.31 -9.23
CA LEU A 616 -2.22 9.01 -8.57
C LEU A 616 -3.27 9.05 -7.47
N MET A 617 -3.21 10.06 -6.59
CA MET A 617 -4.11 10.13 -5.44
C MET A 617 -5.54 10.49 -5.83
N GLN A 618 -5.76 11.19 -6.92
CA GLN A 618 -7.10 11.59 -7.37
C GLN A 618 -7.81 10.48 -8.17
N ASN A 619 -7.07 9.78 -9.03
CA ASN A 619 -7.65 8.89 -10.03
C ASN A 619 -7.65 7.41 -9.65
N GLN A 620 -6.95 7.03 -8.58
CA GLN A 620 -6.87 5.62 -8.18
C GLN A 620 -8.23 5.03 -7.78
N SER A 621 -8.53 3.88 -8.31
CA SER A 621 -9.67 3.03 -7.93
C SER A 621 -9.27 1.91 -6.96
N TRP A 622 -7.98 1.56 -6.91
CA TRP A 622 -7.37 0.63 -5.98
C TRP A 622 -6.10 1.21 -5.38
N LEU A 623 -6.02 1.23 -4.07
CA LEU A 623 -4.81 1.64 -3.32
C LEU A 623 -4.41 0.51 -2.38
N SER A 624 -3.18 0.07 -2.51
CA SER A 624 -2.53 -0.93 -1.66
C SER A 624 -1.33 -0.29 -0.97
N ALA A 625 -1.28 -0.35 0.35
CA ALA A 625 -0.16 0.15 1.14
C ALA A 625 0.42 -0.97 2.00
N THR A 626 1.74 -1.09 2.00
CA THR A 626 2.48 -1.98 2.89
C THR A 626 3.43 -1.15 3.77
N GLY A 627 4.34 -1.76 4.52
CA GLY A 627 5.23 -1.04 5.44
C GLY A 627 5.89 0.18 4.78
N ALA A 628 5.80 1.35 5.40
CA ALA A 628 6.28 2.61 4.86
C ALA A 628 6.96 3.44 5.97
N ASP A 629 7.73 4.45 5.59
CA ASP A 629 8.29 5.41 6.53
C ASP A 629 7.22 6.40 7.02
N ALA A 630 7.54 7.23 8.01
CA ALA A 630 6.55 8.08 8.67
C ALA A 630 5.84 9.04 7.71
N ASP A 631 6.60 9.73 6.84
CA ASP A 631 6.06 10.71 5.89
C ASP A 631 5.24 10.04 4.80
N GLU A 632 5.72 8.92 4.26
CA GLU A 632 5.03 8.09 3.29
C GLU A 632 3.71 7.55 3.85
N ALA A 633 3.76 7.01 5.07
CA ALA A 633 2.59 6.49 5.76
C ALA A 633 1.55 7.59 6.02
N ALA A 634 1.98 8.77 6.45
CA ALA A 634 1.11 9.93 6.67
C ALA A 634 0.44 10.40 5.36
N PHE A 635 1.19 10.38 4.26
CA PHE A 635 0.65 10.73 2.95
C PHE A 635 -0.42 9.75 2.47
N VAL A 636 -0.14 8.45 2.58
CA VAL A 636 -1.06 7.39 2.15
C VAL A 636 -2.32 7.34 3.03
N ALA A 637 -2.18 7.51 4.35
CA ALA A 637 -3.28 7.51 5.29
C ALA A 637 -4.33 8.60 5.00
N LYS A 638 -3.94 9.74 4.40
CA LYS A 638 -4.88 10.78 3.95
C LYS A 638 -5.93 10.26 2.96
N ARG A 639 -5.62 9.17 2.24
CA ARG A 639 -6.53 8.51 1.28
C ARG A 639 -7.17 7.23 1.80
N MET A 640 -6.84 6.85 3.03
CA MET A 640 -7.40 5.70 3.73
C MET A 640 -8.09 6.16 5.03
N PRO A 641 -9.29 6.76 4.96
CA PRO A 641 -9.97 7.31 6.13
C PRO A 641 -10.12 6.27 7.25
N GLY A 642 -9.77 6.66 8.47
CA GLY A 642 -9.83 5.79 9.64
C GLY A 642 -8.57 4.97 9.90
N ILE A 643 -7.54 5.05 9.05
CA ILE A 643 -6.25 4.41 9.27
C ILE A 643 -5.29 5.41 9.92
N ASP A 644 -4.70 5.00 11.05
CA ASP A 644 -3.60 5.73 11.66
C ASP A 644 -2.31 5.47 10.85
N PRO A 645 -1.52 6.49 10.49
CA PRO A 645 -0.22 6.30 9.83
C PRO A 645 0.69 5.27 10.51
N ALA A 646 0.66 5.19 11.84
CA ALA A 646 1.42 4.19 12.60
C ALA A 646 1.03 2.75 12.23
N THR A 647 -0.22 2.51 11.80
CA THR A 647 -0.68 1.20 11.34
C THR A 647 0.04 0.77 10.06
N ILE A 648 0.25 1.70 9.13
CA ILE A 648 0.98 1.44 7.87
C ILE A 648 2.47 1.23 8.16
N GLN A 649 3.06 2.00 9.10
CA GLN A 649 4.48 1.87 9.46
C GLN A 649 4.80 0.50 10.08
N GLN A 650 3.86 -0.03 10.87
CA GLN A 650 4.05 -1.24 11.69
C GLN A 650 3.41 -2.50 11.09
N ILE A 651 2.92 -2.43 9.86
CA ILE A 651 2.32 -3.59 9.22
C ILE A 651 3.35 -4.70 9.03
N ASP A 652 2.92 -5.93 9.22
CA ASP A 652 3.76 -7.11 9.04
C ASP A 652 4.22 -7.24 7.59
N ARG A 653 5.38 -7.86 7.40
CA ARG A 653 5.89 -8.18 6.07
C ARG A 653 4.89 -9.05 5.31
N TYR A 654 4.71 -8.81 4.02
CA TYR A 654 3.70 -9.46 3.16
C TYR A 654 2.25 -9.23 3.59
N CYS A 655 1.99 -8.19 4.35
CA CYS A 655 0.64 -7.70 4.62
C CYS A 655 0.43 -6.32 4.01
N TYR A 656 -0.81 -6.04 3.65
CA TYR A 656 -1.22 -4.78 3.03
C TYR A 656 -2.46 -4.22 3.70
N ILE A 657 -2.59 -2.91 3.67
CA ILE A 657 -3.87 -2.23 3.86
C ILE A 657 -4.34 -1.80 2.49
N GLN A 658 -5.51 -2.26 2.10
CA GLN A 658 -6.05 -1.96 0.78
C GLN A 658 -7.40 -1.25 0.88
N SER A 659 -7.67 -0.40 -0.11
CA SER A 659 -8.97 0.21 -0.36
C SER A 659 -9.26 0.14 -1.85
N VAL A 660 -10.44 -0.33 -2.24
CA VAL A 660 -10.82 -0.57 -3.64
C VAL A 660 -12.20 -0.01 -3.93
N GLN A 661 -12.44 0.37 -5.16
CA GLN A 661 -13.80 0.68 -5.62
C GLN A 661 -14.57 -0.61 -5.88
N LEU A 662 -15.79 -0.69 -5.35
CA LEU A 662 -16.75 -1.74 -5.62
C LEU A 662 -18.07 -1.07 -6.02
N HIS A 663 -18.54 -1.36 -7.23
CA HIS A 663 -19.78 -0.78 -7.77
C HIS A 663 -19.81 0.76 -7.65
N GLY A 664 -18.69 1.42 -7.96
CA GLY A 664 -18.56 2.87 -7.93
C GLY A 664 -18.39 3.48 -6.53
N LYS A 665 -18.37 2.69 -5.46
CA LYS A 665 -18.13 3.16 -4.08
C LYS A 665 -16.78 2.67 -3.57
N ARG A 666 -16.04 3.55 -2.90
CA ARG A 666 -14.79 3.17 -2.26
C ARG A 666 -15.05 2.41 -0.97
N THR A 667 -14.36 1.29 -0.78
CA THR A 667 -14.43 0.52 0.46
C THR A 667 -13.71 1.24 1.60
N ALA A 668 -14.13 0.96 2.84
CA ALA A 668 -13.26 1.21 3.98
C ALA A 668 -11.94 0.43 3.80
N PRO A 669 -10.82 0.94 4.31
CA PRO A 669 -9.56 0.21 4.26
C PRO A 669 -9.65 -1.11 5.02
N PHE A 670 -9.10 -2.18 4.45
CA PHE A 670 -9.09 -3.53 5.03
C PHE A 670 -7.72 -4.19 4.89
N ARG A 671 -7.43 -5.13 5.78
CA ARG A 671 -6.18 -5.88 5.78
C ARG A 671 -6.24 -7.00 4.74
N VAL A 672 -5.13 -7.16 4.02
CA VAL A 672 -4.91 -8.21 3.02
C VAL A 672 -3.57 -8.87 3.32
N GLU A 673 -3.51 -10.17 3.28
CA GLU A 673 -2.26 -10.93 3.33
C GLU A 673 -1.76 -11.19 1.91
N GLY A 674 -0.45 -11.15 1.74
CA GLY A 674 0.20 -11.36 0.45
C GLY A 674 -0.10 -12.73 -0.15
N VAL A 675 0.05 -12.78 -1.44
CA VAL A 675 -0.10 -13.98 -2.26
C VAL A 675 1.11 -14.08 -3.16
N ALA A 676 1.70 -15.24 -3.30
CA ALA A 676 2.79 -15.49 -4.23
C ALA A 676 2.27 -16.14 -5.52
N VAL A 677 3.03 -15.97 -6.60
CA VAL A 677 2.70 -16.62 -7.88
C VAL A 677 2.70 -18.15 -7.72
N ASP A 678 3.63 -18.68 -6.94
CA ASP A 678 3.74 -20.12 -6.65
C ASP A 678 2.46 -20.68 -6.00
N ASP A 679 1.78 -19.89 -5.17
CA ASP A 679 0.58 -20.35 -4.45
C ASP A 679 -0.64 -20.46 -5.37
N VAL A 680 -0.70 -19.62 -6.39
CA VAL A 680 -1.91 -19.43 -7.21
C VAL A 680 -1.77 -20.06 -8.59
N PHE A 681 -0.58 -20.00 -9.14
CA PHE A 681 -0.28 -20.47 -10.50
C PHE A 681 0.68 -21.66 -10.52
N ALA A 682 0.77 -22.44 -9.43
CA ALA A 682 1.63 -23.62 -9.34
C ALA A 682 1.47 -24.59 -10.52
N ASP A 683 0.22 -24.81 -10.94
CA ASP A 683 -0.12 -25.72 -12.05
C ASP A 683 0.35 -25.19 -13.43
N TYR A 684 0.69 -23.91 -13.52
CA TYR A 684 1.18 -23.24 -14.71
C TYR A 684 2.70 -23.12 -14.75
N TYR A 685 3.40 -23.57 -13.70
CA TYR A 685 4.87 -23.50 -13.63
C TYR A 685 5.48 -24.50 -14.60
N ASN A 686 6.06 -24.01 -15.70
CA ASN A 686 6.61 -24.80 -16.78
C ASN A 686 8.01 -24.29 -17.20
N PRO A 687 9.05 -24.56 -16.44
CA PRO A 687 10.42 -24.16 -16.81
C PRO A 687 10.92 -24.86 -18.08
N ASP A 688 10.47 -26.08 -18.38
CA ASP A 688 10.87 -26.83 -19.55
C ASP A 688 10.27 -26.22 -20.85
N GLY A 689 9.21 -25.45 -20.72
CA GLY A 689 8.57 -24.74 -21.84
C GLY A 689 9.27 -23.45 -22.26
N LEU A 690 10.31 -23.00 -21.55
CA LEU A 690 10.95 -21.71 -21.81
C LEU A 690 11.60 -21.63 -23.19
N GLU A 691 12.22 -22.70 -23.68
CA GLU A 691 12.83 -22.71 -25.02
C GLU A 691 11.77 -22.56 -26.13
N ALA A 692 10.64 -23.24 -25.99
CA ALA A 692 9.53 -23.11 -26.92
C ALA A 692 8.92 -21.70 -26.87
N LEU A 693 8.80 -21.13 -25.67
CA LEU A 693 8.33 -19.76 -25.47
C LEU A 693 9.28 -18.75 -26.12
N ASP A 694 10.61 -18.88 -25.94
CA ASP A 694 11.58 -17.98 -26.56
C ASP A 694 11.52 -18.03 -28.09
N LYS A 695 11.33 -19.20 -28.71
CA LYS A 695 11.09 -19.34 -30.16
C LYS A 695 9.79 -18.65 -30.60
N ALA A 696 8.72 -18.74 -29.79
CA ALA A 696 7.47 -18.04 -30.07
C ALA A 696 7.66 -16.52 -29.97
N ILE A 697 8.36 -16.04 -28.94
CA ILE A 697 8.70 -14.62 -28.80
C ILE A 697 9.52 -14.11 -29.99
N ASP A 698 10.51 -14.89 -30.48
CA ASP A 698 11.30 -14.54 -31.67
C ASP A 698 10.42 -14.30 -32.90
N ALA A 699 9.40 -15.15 -33.09
CA ALA A 699 8.42 -14.99 -34.16
C ALA A 699 7.49 -13.78 -33.94
N ASN A 700 6.97 -13.61 -32.71
CA ASN A 700 5.97 -12.59 -32.40
C ASN A 700 6.50 -11.16 -32.55
N VAL A 701 7.73 -10.91 -32.12
CA VAL A 701 8.39 -9.60 -32.14
C VAL A 701 9.58 -9.52 -33.08
N GLN A 702 9.74 -10.49 -33.97
CA GLN A 702 10.73 -10.53 -35.05
C GLN A 702 12.14 -10.21 -34.53
N ARG A 703 12.58 -10.90 -33.47
CA ARG A 703 13.94 -10.71 -32.96
C ARG A 703 14.99 -11.06 -34.00
N ARG A 704 16.05 -10.27 -34.03
CA ARG A 704 17.20 -10.46 -34.92
C ARG A 704 18.50 -10.32 -34.15
N PRO A 705 19.59 -10.91 -34.62
CA PRO A 705 20.89 -10.70 -34.01
C PRO A 705 21.27 -9.23 -33.96
N VAL A 706 21.76 -8.78 -32.81
CA VAL A 706 22.20 -7.39 -32.59
C VAL A 706 23.23 -6.96 -33.59
N GLY A 707 24.19 -7.85 -33.95
CA GLY A 707 25.22 -7.58 -34.97
C GLY A 707 24.62 -7.27 -36.33
N ASP A 708 23.59 -8.00 -36.77
CA ASP A 708 22.93 -7.80 -38.07
C ASP A 708 22.15 -6.47 -38.09
N ILE A 709 21.51 -6.10 -36.96
CA ILE A 709 20.80 -4.85 -36.85
C ILE A 709 21.75 -3.66 -36.95
N LEU A 710 22.87 -3.71 -36.23
CA LEU A 710 23.88 -2.66 -36.25
C LEU A 710 24.54 -2.50 -37.62
N ALA A 711 24.91 -3.62 -38.25
CA ALA A 711 25.44 -3.61 -39.61
C ALA A 711 24.45 -3.10 -40.66
N GLY A 712 23.15 -3.36 -40.43
CA GLY A 712 22.08 -2.77 -41.23
C GLY A 712 21.94 -1.25 -41.06
N LEU A 713 22.03 -0.79 -39.81
CA LEU A 713 21.98 0.65 -39.51
C LEU A 713 23.14 1.42 -40.12
N ASP A 714 24.37 0.86 -40.07
CA ASP A 714 25.56 1.51 -40.61
C ASP A 714 25.50 1.67 -42.14
N ARG A 715 24.70 0.88 -42.85
CA ARG A 715 24.48 0.95 -44.31
C ARG A 715 23.22 1.69 -44.71
N LEU A 716 22.40 2.09 -43.76
CA LEU A 716 21.06 2.62 -44.04
C LEU A 716 21.10 3.97 -44.76
N ASP A 717 21.98 4.87 -44.36
CA ASP A 717 22.13 6.18 -45.00
C ASP A 717 22.48 6.06 -46.49
N ASP A 718 23.44 5.23 -46.83
CA ASP A 718 23.82 4.95 -48.20
C ASP A 718 22.71 4.26 -49.01
N ALA A 719 21.99 3.34 -48.39
CA ALA A 719 20.86 2.66 -49.02
C ALA A 719 19.71 3.61 -49.34
N ILE A 720 19.34 4.52 -48.41
CA ILE A 720 18.34 5.57 -48.62
C ILE A 720 18.79 6.50 -49.75
N LEU A 721 20.02 7.00 -49.71
CA LEU A 721 20.58 7.88 -50.74
C LEU A 721 20.57 7.23 -52.12
N ALA A 722 21.03 5.96 -52.23
CA ALA A 722 21.01 5.19 -53.44
C ALA A 722 19.60 5.00 -54.03
N HIS A 723 18.59 4.81 -53.18
CA HIS A 723 17.20 4.72 -53.62
C HIS A 723 16.68 6.06 -54.14
N LEU A 724 16.91 7.14 -53.40
CA LEU A 724 16.41 8.49 -53.76
C LEU A 724 17.09 9.02 -55.04
N THR A 725 18.36 8.73 -55.26
CA THR A 725 19.07 9.13 -56.51
C THR A 725 18.58 8.40 -57.77
N ARG A 726 18.06 7.19 -57.61
CA ARG A 726 17.44 6.41 -58.71
C ARG A 726 16.01 6.84 -58.99
N ARG A 727 15.36 7.50 -58.05
CA ARG A 727 13.97 7.97 -58.17
C ARG A 727 13.92 9.25 -59.02
N PRO A 728 13.08 9.34 -60.09
CA PRO A 728 12.97 10.55 -60.86
C PRO A 728 12.44 11.70 -60.00
N SER A 729 13.19 12.81 -60.00
CA SER A 729 12.82 14.03 -59.28
C SER A 729 11.55 14.61 -59.93
N GLY A 730 10.46 14.70 -59.19
CA GLY A 730 9.25 15.41 -59.65
C GLY A 730 8.03 14.57 -60.05
N GLY A 731 7.97 13.32 -59.62
CA GLY A 731 6.73 12.56 -59.69
C GLY A 731 5.70 13.09 -58.68
N THR A 732 4.66 13.78 -59.16
CA THR A 732 3.42 13.97 -58.40
C THR A 732 2.96 12.62 -57.82
N PRO A 733 2.53 12.55 -56.55
CA PRO A 733 1.96 11.30 -56.00
C PRO A 733 0.87 10.82 -56.93
N ARG A 734 0.98 9.57 -57.43
CA ARG A 734 -0.15 8.92 -58.09
C ARG A 734 -1.32 9.00 -57.11
N PRO A 735 -2.53 9.48 -57.56
CA PRO A 735 -3.69 9.37 -56.74
C PRO A 735 -3.90 7.87 -56.44
N ALA A 736 -3.99 7.56 -55.14
CA ALA A 736 -4.27 6.23 -54.69
C ALA A 736 -5.51 5.74 -55.44
N GLY A 737 -5.33 4.73 -56.30
CA GLY A 737 -6.44 4.02 -56.87
C GLY A 737 -7.31 3.54 -55.72
N SER A 738 -8.60 3.79 -55.82
CA SER A 738 -9.62 3.30 -54.91
C SER A 738 -9.67 1.76 -54.98
N GLY A 739 -8.77 1.16 -54.23
CA GLY A 739 -8.71 -0.25 -53.97
C GLY A 739 -8.48 -0.40 -52.50
N ASP A 740 -9.56 -0.54 -51.75
CA ASP A 740 -9.55 -0.97 -50.36
C ASP A 740 -8.79 -2.30 -50.24
N VAL A 741 -7.49 -2.25 -50.02
CA VAL A 741 -6.75 -3.39 -49.48
C VAL A 741 -6.90 -3.33 -47.99
N VAL A 742 -8.09 -3.65 -47.53
CA VAL A 742 -8.30 -4.10 -46.16
C VAL A 742 -7.55 -5.43 -46.04
N HIS A 743 -6.35 -5.39 -45.46
CA HIS A 743 -5.75 -6.60 -44.93
C HIS A 743 -6.68 -7.16 -43.85
N ARG A 744 -7.58 -8.05 -44.25
CA ARG A 744 -8.34 -8.87 -43.31
C ARG A 744 -7.33 -9.74 -42.57
N LEU A 745 -7.12 -9.42 -41.29
CA LEU A 745 -6.46 -10.32 -40.34
C LEU A 745 -7.23 -11.68 -40.38
N PRO A 746 -6.55 -12.82 -40.36
CA PRO A 746 -7.20 -14.11 -40.31
C PRO A 746 -8.06 -14.19 -39.03
N ARG A 747 -9.33 -14.50 -39.18
CA ARG A 747 -10.23 -14.78 -38.06
C ARG A 747 -9.73 -16.04 -37.35
N PRO A 748 -9.70 -16.07 -36.02
CA PRO A 748 -9.46 -17.31 -35.30
C PRO A 748 -10.61 -18.30 -35.64
N THR A 749 -10.23 -19.46 -36.13
CA THR A 749 -11.13 -20.56 -36.33
C THR A 749 -11.54 -21.13 -34.97
N HIS A 750 -12.76 -20.89 -34.55
CA HIS A 750 -13.36 -21.62 -33.44
C HIS A 750 -13.48 -23.09 -33.78
N PRO A 751 -13.05 -24.02 -32.93
CA PRO A 751 -13.39 -25.41 -33.07
C PRO A 751 -14.90 -25.56 -32.81
N THR A 752 -15.63 -26.00 -33.81
CA THR A 752 -17.01 -26.46 -33.70
C THR A 752 -17.07 -27.61 -32.70
N GLN A 753 -17.67 -27.38 -31.55
CA GLN A 753 -18.16 -28.48 -30.71
C GLN A 753 -19.25 -29.22 -31.47
N LYS A 754 -18.98 -30.48 -31.82
CA LYS A 754 -19.98 -31.50 -32.10
C LYS A 754 -20.13 -32.39 -30.88
N GLY A 755 -21.34 -32.54 -30.42
CA GLY A 755 -21.79 -33.53 -29.47
C GLY A 755 -22.27 -32.93 -28.15
#